data_0b97901a627f2edfe5590d13dc808538
#
_entry.id   0b97901a627f2edfe5590d13dc808538
#
_cell.length_a   1.000
_cell.length_b   1.000
_cell.length_c   1.000
_cell.angle_alpha   90.00
_cell.angle_beta   90.00
_cell.angle_gamma   90.00
#
_symmetry.space_group_name_H-M   'P 1'
#
loop_
_entity.id
_entity.type
_entity.pdbx_description
1 polymer ?
#
loop_
_entity_poly.entity_id
_entity_poly.type
_entity_poly.pdbx_seq_one_letter_code
_entity_poly.pdbx_strand_id
1 'polypeptide(L)'
;MPNISNPYNDKAVGFKKEAETIINQLIYGSKEREVVLITGMGGLGKTTLARRLYKEKIVANHFDSNAWGTISQEYDYKDLLNKIYSQVCGREIEIDNVAEELRKSLMGRRYLIVLDDIWSVKAWEELNRVFPSCDNGSRIVLTSRQERVVSDAKHICLPFFTTDESWELLQVKLFKGSRCPEELENVGKEISKKCGGLPLVVCLIAGLLERVEKSEQMWHEFLLTINSCAEFRDGIRSKDAIKLSYHHLSYNLKHCLLYFAAFPEDKRIEVSYLIKLWISEGFIDIKEEERVEDTAKYCLNHLVGSNLVMVSERKYDGGILSCVVHDLVRDFCLAKVKEENFLHIIKMEDKLNSTLEFTPHRISFHRYGDNLIPNELVPWNSSIHTLLGYPKVHRNNGAKVYNVSWVGKKFEHLTILDIEFIGVDKLILSEINSLIHLRYLALYLCGCGSVSPLSLKNLEGLIKLTSYKDLHLPKYFWNMKSLRHMTIHHYNCDSCPTVPTPVNETISGLEVLQTLDLKTSLSTRDEHLLRKLPHLKYLSCLVSSSYSFAEIDILHHLESLRLYNSCDDKPYIHENPHLLNDLKLSKFPSGIKKINLEGITLSSSAISIIAQLSNLEALILACCKFEEGLEWNVDEETQFHKLKYLQLDHLDIRIWNICSVESFPCLEQVILDYCMELREVPYTLADISTLKLLSVRSCHNSIESSAKKIEEDVRDIGNEQLIVEIISSEMCRLLIFNSL
;
A
#
# COMPACT_ATOMS: atom_id res chain seq x y z
N MET A 1 -6.27 -4.55 0.22
CA MET A 1 -5.98 -4.35 1.68
C MET A 1 -6.75 -3.15 2.18
N PRO A 2 -7.40 -3.21 3.34
CA PRO A 2 -8.26 -2.14 3.83
C PRO A 2 -7.48 -0.91 4.27
N ASN A 3 -8.00 0.26 3.93
CA ASN A 3 -7.58 1.53 4.52
C ASN A 3 -7.92 1.50 6.01
N ILE A 4 -6.94 1.22 6.86
CA ILE A 4 -7.09 1.44 8.29
C ILE A 4 -6.88 2.94 8.50
N SER A 5 -7.98 3.70 8.49
CA SER A 5 -7.94 5.11 8.83
C SER A 5 -7.62 5.25 10.33
N ASN A 6 -6.63 6.06 10.64
CA ASN A 6 -6.34 6.41 12.02
C ASN A 6 -7.45 7.34 12.53
N PRO A 7 -8.26 6.97 13.53
CA PRO A 7 -9.38 7.78 13.99
C PRO A 7 -8.97 9.19 14.49
N TYR A 8 -7.69 9.39 14.85
CA TYR A 8 -7.17 10.70 15.25
C TYR A 8 -6.75 11.61 14.09
N ASN A 9 -6.64 11.08 12.84
CA ASN A 9 -6.25 11.87 11.66
C ASN A 9 -7.44 12.28 10.79
N ASP A 10 -8.64 11.78 11.03
CA ASP A 10 -9.82 11.97 10.17
C ASP A 10 -10.74 13.11 10.61
N LYS A 11 -10.37 13.88 11.65
CA LYS A 11 -11.11 15.13 11.96
C LYS A 11 -10.76 16.18 10.90
N ALA A 12 -11.45 16.12 9.75
CA ALA A 12 -11.32 17.13 8.73
C ALA A 12 -11.84 18.47 9.30
N VAL A 13 -10.93 19.41 9.46
CA VAL A 13 -11.23 20.78 9.89
C VAL A 13 -11.69 21.60 8.68
N GLY A 14 -12.64 22.52 8.91
CA GLY A 14 -13.11 23.46 7.91
C GLY A 14 -14.14 22.93 6.92
N PHE A 15 -14.58 23.79 6.03
CA PHE A 15 -15.55 23.52 4.94
C PHE A 15 -16.88 22.92 5.37
N LYS A 16 -17.36 23.24 6.58
CA LYS A 16 -18.64 22.68 7.08
C LYS A 16 -19.81 23.05 6.18
N LYS A 17 -19.90 24.32 5.75
CA LYS A 17 -20.95 24.82 4.87
C LYS A 17 -20.89 24.20 3.47
N GLU A 18 -19.69 24.10 2.91
CA GLU A 18 -19.44 23.51 1.59
C GLU A 18 -19.79 22.02 1.63
N ALA A 19 -19.37 21.30 2.68
CA ALA A 19 -19.71 19.89 2.88
C ALA A 19 -21.22 19.67 2.95
N GLU A 20 -21.96 20.44 3.78
CA GLU A 20 -23.41 20.37 3.89
C GLU A 20 -24.09 20.68 2.55
N THR A 21 -23.61 21.69 1.83
CA THR A 21 -24.11 22.04 0.50
C THR A 21 -23.95 20.91 -0.48
N ILE A 22 -22.76 20.28 -0.52
CA ILE A 22 -22.49 19.15 -1.41
C ILE A 22 -23.33 17.93 -1.01
N ILE A 23 -23.41 17.58 0.26
CA ILE A 23 -24.24 16.47 0.75
C ILE A 23 -25.69 16.65 0.31
N ASN A 24 -26.24 17.86 0.47
CA ASN A 24 -27.60 18.16 0.05
C ASN A 24 -27.78 17.98 -1.48
N GLN A 25 -26.80 18.39 -2.28
CA GLN A 25 -26.85 18.19 -3.73
C GLN A 25 -26.71 16.71 -4.12
N LEU A 26 -25.89 15.94 -3.41
CA LEU A 26 -25.72 14.52 -3.67
C LEU A 26 -27.00 13.72 -3.37
N ILE A 27 -27.68 14.02 -2.27
CA ILE A 27 -28.81 13.24 -1.77
C ILE A 27 -30.14 13.76 -2.30
N TYR A 28 -30.38 15.10 -2.25
CA TYR A 28 -31.66 15.73 -2.55
C TYR A 28 -31.69 16.45 -3.89
N GLY A 29 -30.69 16.27 -4.76
CA GLY A 29 -30.63 16.82 -6.10
C GLY A 29 -31.69 16.22 -7.04
N SER A 30 -31.65 16.60 -8.32
CA SER A 30 -32.60 16.11 -9.34
C SER A 30 -32.44 14.59 -9.59
N LYS A 31 -33.43 13.99 -10.27
CA LYS A 31 -33.35 12.60 -10.71
C LYS A 31 -32.34 12.42 -11.84
N GLU A 32 -32.01 13.47 -12.57
CA GLU A 32 -31.00 13.43 -13.61
C GLU A 32 -29.60 13.17 -13.03
N ARG A 33 -28.71 12.65 -13.84
CA ARG A 33 -27.30 12.52 -13.47
C ARG A 33 -26.69 13.91 -13.37
N GLU A 34 -26.22 14.29 -12.19
CA GLU A 34 -25.58 15.58 -11.95
C GLU A 34 -24.07 15.43 -11.70
N VAL A 35 -23.34 16.48 -12.13
CA VAL A 35 -21.89 16.60 -11.88
C VAL A 35 -21.67 17.73 -10.88
N VAL A 36 -20.94 17.45 -9.80
CA VAL A 36 -20.51 18.44 -8.81
C VAL A 36 -19.02 18.65 -8.98
N LEU A 37 -18.59 19.87 -9.28
CA LEU A 37 -17.19 20.24 -9.47
C LEU A 37 -16.68 21.04 -8.28
N ILE A 38 -15.73 20.49 -7.55
CA ILE A 38 -15.03 21.14 -6.43
C ILE A 38 -13.72 21.72 -6.95
N THR A 39 -13.58 23.04 -6.88
CA THR A 39 -12.38 23.74 -7.36
C THR A 39 -11.64 24.50 -6.26
N GLY A 40 -10.42 24.86 -6.54
CA GLY A 40 -9.57 25.67 -5.67
C GLY A 40 -8.07 25.38 -5.87
N MET A 41 -7.22 26.19 -5.26
CA MET A 41 -5.78 26.07 -5.37
C MET A 41 -5.23 24.73 -4.89
N GLY A 42 -4.01 24.38 -5.35
CA GLY A 42 -3.26 23.24 -4.82
C GLY A 42 -3.01 23.38 -3.31
N GLY A 43 -3.24 22.30 -2.55
CA GLY A 43 -3.08 22.32 -1.10
C GLY A 43 -4.25 22.90 -0.29
N LEU A 44 -5.36 23.28 -0.95
CA LEU A 44 -6.56 23.85 -0.29
C LEU A 44 -7.44 22.78 0.39
N GLY A 45 -7.23 21.49 0.08
CA GLY A 45 -7.99 20.40 0.73
C GLY A 45 -9.15 19.82 -0.07
N LYS A 46 -9.20 20.05 -1.40
CA LYS A 46 -10.25 19.49 -2.29
C LYS A 46 -10.40 17.97 -2.16
N THR A 47 -9.32 17.24 -2.32
CA THR A 47 -9.25 15.78 -2.17
C THR A 47 -9.68 15.33 -0.78
N THR A 48 -9.29 16.08 0.27
CA THR A 48 -9.67 15.79 1.66
C THR A 48 -11.18 15.94 1.87
N LEU A 49 -11.76 17.02 1.34
CA LEU A 49 -13.21 17.22 1.38
C LEU A 49 -13.96 16.15 0.60
N ALA A 50 -13.56 15.89 -0.65
CA ALA A 50 -14.18 14.86 -1.48
C ALA A 50 -14.11 13.46 -0.80
N ARG A 51 -12.97 13.12 -0.18
CA ARG A 51 -12.80 11.86 0.56
C ARG A 51 -13.68 11.78 1.80
N ARG A 52 -13.84 12.89 2.54
CA ARG A 52 -14.77 12.98 3.66
C ARG A 52 -16.21 12.72 3.21
N LEU A 53 -16.64 13.39 2.13
CA LEU A 53 -17.99 13.22 1.56
C LEU A 53 -18.22 11.78 1.08
N TYR A 54 -17.23 11.17 0.41
CA TYR A 54 -17.31 9.80 -0.07
C TYR A 54 -17.47 8.78 1.07
N LYS A 55 -16.87 9.05 2.25
CA LYS A 55 -16.96 8.18 3.44
C LYS A 55 -18.16 8.50 4.34
N GLU A 56 -18.86 9.60 4.11
CA GLU A 56 -19.99 9.99 4.93
C GLU A 56 -21.11 8.94 4.84
N LYS A 57 -21.54 8.36 5.97
CA LYS A 57 -22.49 7.24 6.01
C LYS A 57 -23.78 7.53 5.24
N ILE A 58 -24.32 8.76 5.39
CA ILE A 58 -25.54 9.16 4.68
C ILE A 58 -25.35 9.20 3.17
N VAL A 59 -24.17 9.56 2.69
CA VAL A 59 -23.82 9.57 1.27
C VAL A 59 -23.56 8.16 0.78
N ALA A 60 -22.71 7.40 1.48
CA ALA A 60 -22.34 6.04 1.09
C ALA A 60 -23.55 5.10 0.99
N ASN A 61 -24.52 5.23 1.91
CA ASN A 61 -25.75 4.42 1.94
C ASN A 61 -26.80 4.88 0.94
N HIS A 62 -26.67 6.08 0.36
CA HIS A 62 -27.63 6.61 -0.61
C HIS A 62 -27.45 6.03 -2.01
N PHE A 63 -26.24 5.59 -2.36
CA PHE A 63 -25.90 5.10 -3.68
C PHE A 63 -25.71 3.59 -3.67
N ASP A 64 -26.18 2.92 -4.75
CA ASP A 64 -26.05 1.47 -4.92
C ASP A 64 -24.61 1.06 -5.27
N SER A 65 -23.84 2.00 -5.84
CA SER A 65 -22.47 1.77 -6.29
C SER A 65 -21.61 3.00 -6.07
N ASN A 66 -20.47 2.82 -5.43
CA ASN A 66 -19.52 3.90 -5.15
C ASN A 66 -18.13 3.55 -5.70
N ALA A 67 -17.49 4.48 -6.41
CA ALA A 67 -16.11 4.29 -6.85
C ALA A 67 -15.31 5.59 -6.83
N TRP A 68 -13.99 5.45 -6.64
CA TRP A 68 -13.02 6.52 -6.60
C TRP A 68 -11.92 6.31 -7.64
N GLY A 69 -11.72 7.29 -8.53
CA GLY A 69 -10.60 7.35 -9.48
C GLY A 69 -9.77 8.61 -9.24
N THR A 70 -8.44 8.48 -9.23
CA THR A 70 -7.52 9.63 -9.22
C THR A 70 -6.94 9.80 -10.61
N ILE A 71 -6.96 11.02 -11.15
CA ILE A 71 -6.55 11.35 -12.51
C ILE A 71 -5.28 12.17 -12.43
N SER A 72 -4.12 11.50 -12.60
CA SER A 72 -2.83 12.18 -12.73
C SER A 72 -2.72 12.90 -14.09
N GLN A 73 -1.75 13.80 -14.23
CA GLN A 73 -1.49 14.50 -15.51
C GLN A 73 -1.23 13.54 -16.66
N GLU A 74 -0.56 12.43 -16.36
CA GLU A 74 -0.31 11.32 -17.28
C GLU A 74 -1.03 10.08 -16.74
N TYR A 75 -2.31 9.88 -17.08
CA TYR A 75 -3.07 8.70 -16.66
C TYR A 75 -3.29 7.73 -17.83
N ASP A 76 -3.39 6.45 -17.50
CA ASP A 76 -3.82 5.43 -18.45
C ASP A 76 -5.34 5.27 -18.34
N TYR A 77 -6.03 5.50 -19.45
CA TYR A 77 -7.49 5.45 -19.51
C TYR A 77 -8.04 4.06 -19.15
N LYS A 78 -7.43 2.99 -19.69
CA LYS A 78 -7.87 1.61 -19.45
C LYS A 78 -7.62 1.20 -17.99
N ASP A 79 -6.47 1.56 -17.44
CA ASP A 79 -6.10 1.28 -16.05
C ASP A 79 -7.01 2.02 -15.05
N LEU A 80 -7.34 3.29 -15.33
CA LEU A 80 -8.28 4.04 -14.51
C LEU A 80 -9.67 3.42 -14.52
N LEU A 81 -10.17 3.03 -15.71
CA LEU A 81 -11.48 2.39 -15.82
C LEU A 81 -11.50 1.01 -15.16
N ASN A 82 -10.44 0.21 -15.27
CA ASN A 82 -10.34 -1.07 -14.56
C ASN A 82 -10.38 -0.89 -13.05
N LYS A 83 -9.71 0.13 -12.50
CA LYS A 83 -9.77 0.46 -11.07
C LYS A 83 -11.17 0.88 -10.62
N ILE A 84 -11.88 1.68 -11.42
CA ILE A 84 -13.26 2.06 -11.14
C ILE A 84 -14.17 0.84 -11.25
N TYR A 85 -14.01 0.03 -12.30
CA TYR A 85 -14.80 -1.17 -12.54
C TYR A 85 -14.60 -2.20 -11.41
N SER A 86 -13.37 -2.41 -10.95
CA SER A 86 -13.06 -3.29 -9.82
C SER A 86 -13.75 -2.86 -8.54
N GLN A 87 -13.84 -1.56 -8.26
CA GLN A 87 -14.59 -1.03 -7.11
C GLN A 87 -16.10 -1.20 -7.28
N VAL A 88 -16.63 -0.96 -8.47
CA VAL A 88 -18.05 -1.15 -8.78
C VAL A 88 -18.45 -2.62 -8.70
N CYS A 89 -17.59 -3.55 -9.10
CA CYS A 89 -17.84 -5.00 -9.10
C CYS A 89 -17.36 -5.71 -7.82
N GLY A 90 -16.61 -5.02 -6.95
CA GLY A 90 -16.09 -5.58 -5.71
C GLY A 90 -14.95 -6.59 -5.88
N ARG A 91 -14.32 -6.71 -7.07
CA ARG A 91 -13.21 -7.64 -7.34
C ARG A 91 -12.18 -7.03 -8.28
N GLU A 92 -10.91 -7.38 -8.09
CA GLU A 92 -9.85 -7.02 -9.02
C GLU A 92 -9.95 -7.87 -10.29
N ILE A 93 -10.43 -7.27 -11.37
CA ILE A 93 -10.57 -7.90 -12.70
C ILE A 93 -10.03 -6.92 -13.73
N GLU A 94 -9.13 -7.39 -14.58
CA GLU A 94 -8.74 -6.67 -15.79
C GLU A 94 -9.56 -7.17 -16.98
N ILE A 95 -10.25 -6.26 -17.66
CA ILE A 95 -11.10 -6.56 -18.82
C ILE A 95 -10.62 -5.75 -20.03
N ASP A 96 -10.60 -6.40 -21.19
CA ASP A 96 -10.17 -5.74 -22.42
C ASP A 96 -11.14 -4.63 -22.87
N ASN A 97 -12.44 -4.87 -22.76
CA ASN A 97 -13.48 -3.89 -23.11
C ASN A 97 -14.10 -3.24 -21.86
N VAL A 98 -13.26 -2.76 -20.94
CA VAL A 98 -13.67 -2.27 -19.62
C VAL A 98 -14.67 -1.10 -19.69
N ALA A 99 -14.57 -0.23 -20.69
CA ALA A 99 -15.47 0.93 -20.82
C ALA A 99 -16.93 0.50 -21.03
N GLU A 100 -17.17 -0.52 -21.88
CA GLU A 100 -18.50 -1.05 -22.12
C GLU A 100 -19.04 -1.82 -20.92
N GLU A 101 -18.22 -2.65 -20.30
CA GLU A 101 -18.61 -3.44 -19.14
C GLU A 101 -18.89 -2.56 -17.91
N LEU A 102 -18.09 -1.51 -17.68
CA LEU A 102 -18.35 -0.51 -16.64
C LEU A 102 -19.69 0.20 -16.91
N ARG A 103 -19.92 0.61 -18.14
CA ARG A 103 -21.19 1.25 -18.52
C ARG A 103 -22.39 0.34 -18.26
N LYS A 104 -22.31 -0.95 -18.64
CA LYS A 104 -23.36 -1.95 -18.38
C LYS A 104 -23.60 -2.13 -16.87
N SER A 105 -22.54 -2.22 -16.10
CA SER A 105 -22.60 -2.42 -14.63
C SER A 105 -23.22 -1.24 -13.89
N LEU A 106 -23.12 -0.02 -14.43
CA LEU A 106 -23.70 1.17 -13.87
C LEU A 106 -25.14 1.45 -14.35
N MET A 107 -25.60 0.77 -15.44
CA MET A 107 -26.95 0.96 -15.95
C MET A 107 -28.01 0.51 -14.95
N GLY A 108 -29.00 1.38 -14.73
CA GLY A 108 -30.11 1.12 -13.80
C GLY A 108 -29.77 1.30 -12.32
N ARG A 109 -28.50 1.50 -11.98
CA ARG A 109 -28.03 1.73 -10.60
C ARG A 109 -27.84 3.21 -10.34
N ARG A 110 -28.15 3.63 -9.13
CA ARG A 110 -27.79 4.96 -8.62
C ARG A 110 -26.34 4.91 -8.13
N TYR A 111 -25.44 5.55 -8.85
CA TYR A 111 -24.03 5.52 -8.56
C TYR A 111 -23.44 6.85 -8.12
N LEU A 112 -22.39 6.80 -7.30
CA LEU A 112 -21.49 7.90 -6.98
C LEU A 112 -20.09 7.60 -7.50
N ILE A 113 -19.62 8.37 -8.47
CA ILE A 113 -18.25 8.28 -8.97
C ILE A 113 -17.50 9.55 -8.54
N VAL A 114 -16.39 9.39 -7.84
CA VAL A 114 -15.48 10.50 -7.52
C VAL A 114 -14.26 10.41 -8.43
N LEU A 115 -14.00 11.48 -9.19
CA LEU A 115 -12.83 11.63 -10.04
C LEU A 115 -11.98 12.77 -9.49
N ASP A 116 -10.89 12.40 -8.84
CA ASP A 116 -10.03 13.33 -8.12
C ASP A 116 -8.91 13.87 -9.01
N ASP A 117 -8.66 15.18 -8.91
CA ASP A 117 -7.63 15.97 -9.57
C ASP A 117 -7.69 15.93 -11.12
N ILE A 118 -8.84 16.25 -11.71
CA ILE A 118 -9.01 16.31 -13.16
C ILE A 118 -8.33 17.55 -13.75
N TRP A 119 -7.51 17.36 -14.80
CA TRP A 119 -6.62 18.38 -15.33
C TRP A 119 -7.07 19.03 -16.64
N SER A 120 -7.95 18.36 -17.42
CA SER A 120 -8.32 18.84 -18.75
C SER A 120 -9.77 18.52 -19.12
N VAL A 121 -10.34 19.36 -19.96
CA VAL A 121 -11.66 19.17 -20.57
C VAL A 121 -11.70 17.85 -21.36
N LYS A 122 -10.64 17.54 -22.10
CA LYS A 122 -10.52 16.32 -22.90
C LYS A 122 -10.63 15.07 -22.03
N ALA A 123 -9.92 15.04 -20.90
CA ALA A 123 -9.99 13.89 -19.96
C ALA A 123 -11.42 13.69 -19.43
N TRP A 124 -12.11 14.79 -19.11
CA TRP A 124 -13.51 14.73 -18.72
C TRP A 124 -14.42 14.19 -19.82
N GLU A 125 -14.29 14.69 -21.04
CA GLU A 125 -15.12 14.27 -22.17
C GLU A 125 -14.96 12.79 -22.49
N GLU A 126 -13.74 12.26 -22.42
CA GLU A 126 -13.46 10.83 -22.62
C GLU A 126 -14.12 9.98 -21.52
N LEU A 127 -13.97 10.34 -20.25
CA LEU A 127 -14.53 9.60 -19.12
C LEU A 127 -16.04 9.72 -19.04
N ASN A 128 -16.60 10.90 -19.31
CA ASN A 128 -18.03 11.16 -19.22
C ASN A 128 -18.87 10.23 -20.12
N ARG A 129 -18.34 9.77 -21.24
CA ARG A 129 -19.01 8.84 -22.17
C ARG A 129 -19.28 7.47 -21.57
N VAL A 130 -18.48 7.06 -20.60
CA VAL A 130 -18.61 5.75 -19.94
C VAL A 130 -19.73 5.74 -18.90
N PHE A 131 -20.03 6.87 -18.27
CA PHE A 131 -21.01 6.95 -17.18
C PHE A 131 -22.43 7.19 -17.71
N PRO A 132 -23.36 6.22 -17.61
CA PRO A 132 -24.71 6.35 -18.15
C PRO A 132 -25.56 7.38 -17.39
N SER A 133 -26.48 8.07 -18.11
CA SER A 133 -27.53 8.88 -17.49
C SER A 133 -28.82 8.04 -17.46
N CYS A 134 -29.33 7.72 -16.29
CA CYS A 134 -30.47 6.82 -16.08
C CYS A 134 -31.57 7.43 -15.20
N ASP A 135 -31.70 8.73 -15.09
CA ASP A 135 -32.72 9.46 -14.32
C ASP A 135 -33.06 8.86 -12.95
N ASN A 136 -32.06 8.33 -12.29
CA ASN A 136 -32.14 7.63 -11.01
C ASN A 136 -31.42 8.36 -9.86
N GLY A 137 -30.93 9.59 -10.11
CA GLY A 137 -30.23 10.39 -9.13
C GLY A 137 -28.74 10.05 -9.00
N SER A 138 -28.11 9.47 -10.02
CA SER A 138 -26.66 9.23 -10.04
C SER A 138 -25.85 10.52 -9.98
N ARG A 139 -24.67 10.48 -9.35
CA ARG A 139 -23.80 11.64 -9.13
C ARG A 139 -22.35 11.36 -9.53
N ILE A 140 -21.71 12.41 -10.04
CA ILE A 140 -20.28 12.42 -10.28
C ILE A 140 -19.69 13.62 -9.54
N VAL A 141 -18.71 13.38 -8.69
CA VAL A 141 -17.95 14.43 -8.00
C VAL A 141 -16.59 14.55 -8.64
N LEU A 142 -16.23 15.73 -9.06
CA LEU A 142 -14.95 16.06 -9.65
C LEU A 142 -14.18 17.00 -8.73
N THR A 143 -12.89 16.80 -8.59
CA THR A 143 -12.02 17.83 -8.03
C THR A 143 -11.05 18.35 -9.11
N SER A 144 -10.80 19.65 -9.12
CA SER A 144 -9.91 20.29 -10.10
C SER A 144 -9.24 21.54 -9.54
N ARG A 145 -8.07 21.86 -10.10
CA ARG A 145 -7.44 23.19 -9.92
C ARG A 145 -7.97 24.22 -10.95
N GLN A 146 -8.66 23.74 -11.97
CA GLN A 146 -9.20 24.58 -13.06
C GLN A 146 -10.71 24.71 -12.91
N GLU A 147 -11.21 25.94 -12.96
CA GLU A 147 -12.63 26.25 -12.80
C GLU A 147 -13.50 25.85 -14.01
N ARG A 148 -12.90 25.75 -15.20
CA ARG A 148 -13.62 25.56 -16.48
C ARG A 148 -13.41 24.18 -17.10
N VAL A 149 -13.24 23.13 -16.28
CA VAL A 149 -13.09 21.77 -16.81
C VAL A 149 -14.42 21.20 -17.31
N VAL A 150 -15.52 21.61 -16.70
CA VAL A 150 -16.89 21.13 -17.04
C VAL A 150 -17.83 22.33 -17.12
N SER A 151 -18.57 22.45 -18.25
CA SER A 151 -19.51 23.57 -18.47
C SER A 151 -20.81 23.45 -17.66
N ASP A 152 -21.31 22.21 -17.52
CA ASP A 152 -22.65 21.95 -16.97
C ASP A 152 -22.62 21.39 -15.53
N ALA A 153 -21.49 21.59 -14.82
CA ALA A 153 -21.36 21.12 -13.45
C ALA A 153 -21.92 22.13 -12.43
N LYS A 154 -22.42 21.62 -11.32
CA LYS A 154 -22.66 22.43 -10.12
C LYS A 154 -21.30 22.76 -9.49
N HIS A 155 -20.86 24.00 -9.68
CA HIS A 155 -19.53 24.45 -9.30
C HIS A 155 -19.48 24.92 -7.86
N ILE A 156 -18.53 24.41 -7.09
CA ILE A 156 -18.23 24.79 -5.71
C ILE A 156 -16.76 25.17 -5.62
N CYS A 157 -16.50 26.46 -5.49
CA CYS A 157 -15.15 26.98 -5.26
C CYS A 157 -14.87 27.00 -3.75
N LEU A 158 -13.82 26.29 -3.32
CA LEU A 158 -13.43 26.27 -1.91
C LEU A 158 -12.82 27.61 -1.50
N PRO A 159 -13.27 28.22 -0.40
CA PRO A 159 -12.62 29.39 0.16
C PRO A 159 -11.32 29.02 0.86
N PHE A 160 -10.47 30.02 1.12
CA PHE A 160 -9.38 29.86 2.07
C PHE A 160 -9.92 29.69 3.48
N PHE A 161 -9.20 28.96 4.32
CA PHE A 161 -9.52 28.87 5.72
C PHE A 161 -9.47 30.23 6.40
N THR A 162 -10.39 30.46 7.30
CA THR A 162 -10.31 31.56 8.26
C THR A 162 -9.11 31.34 9.20
N THR A 163 -8.74 32.41 9.93
CA THR A 163 -7.69 32.29 10.96
C THR A 163 -8.07 31.25 12.03
N ASP A 164 -9.34 31.19 12.40
CA ASP A 164 -9.83 30.26 13.41
C ASP A 164 -9.80 28.80 12.91
N GLU A 165 -10.22 28.54 11.68
CA GLU A 165 -10.10 27.20 11.06
C GLU A 165 -8.62 26.78 10.90
N SER A 166 -7.75 27.72 10.51
CA SER A 166 -6.29 27.49 10.43
C SER A 166 -5.72 27.17 11.80
N TRP A 167 -6.16 27.88 12.85
CA TRP A 167 -5.77 27.63 14.22
C TRP A 167 -6.30 26.27 14.72
N GLU A 168 -7.57 25.94 14.45
CA GLU A 168 -8.15 24.63 14.79
C GLU A 168 -7.34 23.50 14.15
N LEU A 169 -6.97 23.63 12.86
CA LEU A 169 -6.14 22.64 12.17
C LEU A 169 -4.74 22.53 12.80
N LEU A 170 -4.12 23.66 13.12
CA LEU A 170 -2.81 23.71 13.77
C LEU A 170 -2.85 23.00 15.14
N GLN A 171 -3.88 23.24 15.95
CA GLN A 171 -4.09 22.58 17.23
C GLN A 171 -4.26 21.06 17.08
N VAL A 172 -5.10 20.61 16.15
CA VAL A 172 -5.32 19.18 15.89
C VAL A 172 -4.01 18.49 15.53
N LYS A 173 -3.17 19.12 14.73
CA LYS A 173 -1.88 18.57 14.30
C LYS A 173 -0.85 18.52 15.43
N LEU A 174 -0.76 19.56 16.26
CA LEU A 174 0.27 19.69 17.31
C LEU A 174 -0.08 18.99 18.61
N PHE A 175 -1.36 19.00 19.00
CA PHE A 175 -1.78 18.53 20.32
C PHE A 175 -2.51 17.19 20.28
N LYS A 176 -2.85 16.66 19.09
CA LYS A 176 -3.39 15.29 18.88
C LYS A 176 -4.53 14.92 19.85
N GLY A 177 -5.43 15.87 20.13
CA GLY A 177 -6.55 15.72 21.07
C GLY A 177 -6.29 16.21 22.51
N SER A 178 -5.06 16.56 22.87
CA SER A 178 -4.78 17.24 24.13
C SER A 178 -5.17 18.71 24.03
N ARG A 179 -5.46 19.34 25.19
CA ARG A 179 -5.77 20.76 25.25
C ARG A 179 -4.51 21.60 25.00
N CYS A 180 -4.64 22.64 24.18
CA CYS A 180 -3.57 23.63 23.99
C CYS A 180 -3.34 24.42 25.29
N PRO A 181 -2.07 24.64 25.71
CA PRO A 181 -1.74 25.58 26.78
C PRO A 181 -2.22 26.99 26.44
N GLU A 182 -2.82 27.69 27.43
CA GLU A 182 -3.39 29.03 27.22
C GLU A 182 -2.34 30.06 26.75
N GLU A 183 -1.09 29.91 27.22
CA GLU A 183 0.05 30.75 26.83
C GLU A 183 0.42 30.67 25.36
N LEU A 184 0.09 29.57 24.67
CA LEU A 184 0.41 29.36 23.26
C LEU A 184 -0.71 29.83 22.31
N GLU A 185 -1.89 30.15 22.82
CA GLU A 185 -3.05 30.43 21.98
C GLU A 185 -2.85 31.70 21.12
N ASN A 186 -2.38 32.79 21.72
CA ASN A 186 -2.20 34.05 21.01
C ASN A 186 -1.15 33.95 19.91
N VAL A 187 0.05 33.47 20.25
CA VAL A 187 1.15 33.31 19.27
C VAL A 187 0.80 32.28 18.21
N GLY A 188 0.09 31.21 18.59
CA GLY A 188 -0.39 30.20 17.64
C GLY A 188 -1.40 30.74 16.63
N LYS A 189 -2.33 31.62 17.03
CA LYS A 189 -3.24 32.33 16.13
C LYS A 189 -2.48 33.27 15.19
N GLU A 190 -1.45 33.98 15.66
CA GLU A 190 -0.61 34.80 14.81
C GLU A 190 0.14 33.99 13.75
N ILE A 191 0.73 32.85 14.14
CA ILE A 191 1.35 31.90 13.21
C ILE A 191 0.34 31.40 12.18
N SER A 192 -0.86 31.00 12.64
CA SER A 192 -1.94 30.51 11.76
C SER A 192 -2.38 31.55 10.74
N LYS A 193 -2.45 32.83 11.13
CA LYS A 193 -2.75 33.94 10.22
C LYS A 193 -1.70 34.06 9.11
N LYS A 194 -0.41 33.83 9.42
CA LYS A 194 0.68 33.84 8.42
C LYS A 194 0.57 32.72 7.39
N CYS A 195 -0.09 31.61 7.72
CA CYS A 195 -0.32 30.50 6.78
C CYS A 195 -1.29 30.85 5.64
N GLY A 196 -1.90 32.04 5.63
CA GLY A 196 -2.71 32.54 4.52
C GLY A 196 -3.97 31.70 4.21
N GLY A 197 -4.47 30.94 5.18
CA GLY A 197 -5.66 30.09 5.02
C GLY A 197 -5.45 28.84 4.15
N LEU A 198 -4.20 28.42 3.89
CA LEU A 198 -3.88 27.23 3.12
C LEU A 198 -3.63 26.03 4.06
N PRO A 199 -4.52 25.01 4.09
CA PRO A 199 -4.36 23.83 4.96
C PRO A 199 -3.01 23.14 4.84
N LEU A 200 -2.47 23.00 3.63
CA LEU A 200 -1.15 22.41 3.43
C LEU A 200 -0.05 23.20 4.13
N VAL A 201 -0.10 24.53 4.06
CA VAL A 201 0.87 25.40 4.74
C VAL A 201 0.75 25.25 6.26
N VAL A 202 -0.46 25.23 6.79
CA VAL A 202 -0.71 24.99 8.22
C VAL A 202 -0.11 23.66 8.67
N CYS A 203 -0.32 22.58 7.89
CA CYS A 203 0.26 21.28 8.18
C CYS A 203 1.79 21.29 8.18
N LEU A 204 2.42 21.93 7.18
CA LEU A 204 3.89 22.03 7.10
C LEU A 204 4.46 22.84 8.27
N ILE A 205 3.83 23.96 8.61
CA ILE A 205 4.23 24.78 9.78
C ILE A 205 4.02 23.99 11.08
N ALA A 206 2.94 23.21 11.22
CA ALA A 206 2.77 22.31 12.35
C ALA A 206 3.92 21.31 12.50
N GLY A 207 4.37 20.71 11.39
CA GLY A 207 5.51 19.79 11.39
C GLY A 207 6.83 20.43 11.81
N LEU A 208 7.01 21.73 11.53
CA LEU A 208 8.16 22.48 12.05
C LEU A 208 8.02 22.79 13.53
N LEU A 209 6.83 23.25 13.97
CA LEU A 209 6.54 23.58 15.36
C LEU A 209 6.55 22.35 16.28
N GLU A 210 6.27 21.15 15.80
CA GLU A 210 6.34 19.93 16.61
C GLU A 210 7.74 19.69 17.19
N ARG A 211 8.78 20.29 16.59
CA ARG A 211 10.18 20.19 17.00
C ARG A 211 10.65 21.37 17.84
N VAL A 212 9.85 22.40 17.92
CA VAL A 212 10.11 23.57 18.75
C VAL A 212 9.52 23.32 20.14
N GLU A 213 10.23 23.67 21.19
CA GLU A 213 9.72 23.59 22.54
C GLU A 213 8.39 24.34 22.66
N LYS A 214 7.40 23.71 23.30
CA LYS A 214 6.05 24.24 23.46
C LYS A 214 6.02 25.30 24.57
N SER A 215 6.77 26.39 24.37
CA SER A 215 6.80 27.59 25.23
C SER A 215 6.48 28.84 24.41
N GLU A 216 5.86 29.82 25.05
CA GLU A 216 5.48 31.09 24.40
C GLU A 216 6.71 31.78 23.79
N GLN A 217 7.83 31.79 24.50
CA GLN A 217 9.08 32.40 24.04
C GLN A 217 9.58 31.77 22.74
N MET A 218 9.68 30.44 22.71
CA MET A 218 10.19 29.73 21.53
C MET A 218 9.28 29.88 20.30
N TRP A 219 7.95 29.93 20.53
CA TRP A 219 7.01 30.17 19.43
C TRP A 219 7.06 31.62 18.94
N HIS A 220 7.33 32.60 19.81
CA HIS A 220 7.58 33.98 19.38
C HIS A 220 8.89 34.08 18.56
N GLU A 221 9.96 33.40 18.97
CA GLU A 221 11.21 33.34 18.21
C GLU A 221 10.99 32.71 16.83
N PHE A 222 10.19 31.63 16.76
CA PHE A 222 9.78 31.01 15.48
C PHE A 222 9.00 32.00 14.60
N LEU A 223 8.04 32.73 15.17
CA LEU A 223 7.26 33.74 14.46
C LEU A 223 8.16 34.89 13.95
N LEU A 224 9.12 35.33 14.73
CA LEU A 224 10.11 36.32 14.31
C LEU A 224 10.96 35.83 13.15
N THR A 225 11.37 34.56 13.17
CA THR A 225 12.10 33.91 12.08
C THR A 225 11.27 33.93 10.78
N ILE A 226 10.00 33.57 10.85
CA ILE A 226 9.08 33.65 9.70
C ILE A 226 8.95 35.10 9.20
N ASN A 227 8.77 36.06 10.08
CA ASN A 227 8.60 37.48 9.73
C ASN A 227 9.85 38.10 9.12
N SER A 228 11.04 37.64 9.48
CA SER A 228 12.31 38.14 8.94
C SER A 228 12.57 37.68 7.50
N CYS A 229 11.96 36.59 7.06
CA CYS A 229 12.07 36.10 5.69
C CYS A 229 11.31 37.03 4.74
N ALA A 230 12.04 37.69 3.81
CA ALA A 230 11.43 38.59 2.84
C ALA A 230 10.39 37.92 1.94
N GLU A 231 10.52 36.59 1.75
CA GLU A 231 9.61 35.75 0.97
C GLU A 231 8.24 35.60 1.64
N PHE A 232 8.10 35.86 2.95
CA PHE A 232 6.87 35.65 3.75
C PHE A 232 6.13 36.93 4.13
N ARG A 233 6.50 38.10 3.57
CA ARG A 233 5.88 39.39 3.94
C ARG A 233 4.37 39.42 3.72
N ASP A 234 3.91 38.86 2.60
CA ASP A 234 2.49 38.83 2.18
C ASP A 234 1.78 37.52 2.55
N GLY A 235 2.35 36.73 3.47
CA GLY A 235 1.90 35.39 3.84
C GLY A 235 2.76 34.29 3.22
N ILE A 236 2.72 33.10 3.84
CA ILE A 236 3.51 31.95 3.42
C ILE A 236 2.78 31.25 2.27
N ARG A 237 3.43 31.13 1.11
CA ARG A 237 2.93 30.33 -0.02
C ARG A 237 3.30 28.84 0.18
N SER A 238 2.55 27.94 -0.44
CA SER A 238 2.83 26.50 -0.34
C SER A 238 4.27 26.13 -0.73
N LYS A 239 4.80 26.71 -1.81
CA LYS A 239 6.17 26.47 -2.25
C LYS A 239 7.22 26.90 -1.23
N ASP A 240 6.99 28.04 -0.58
CA ASP A 240 7.89 28.62 0.41
C ASP A 240 7.86 27.80 1.71
N ALA A 241 6.69 27.34 2.13
CA ALA A 241 6.54 26.44 3.27
C ALA A 241 7.24 25.09 3.06
N ILE A 242 7.12 24.51 1.83
CA ILE A 242 7.82 23.29 1.46
C ILE A 242 9.34 23.52 1.48
N LYS A 243 9.82 24.63 0.90
CA LYS A 243 11.22 25.02 0.89
C LYS A 243 11.77 25.19 2.31
N LEU A 244 11.02 25.87 3.19
CA LEU A 244 11.38 26.02 4.59
C LEU A 244 11.50 24.67 5.29
N SER A 245 10.47 23.81 5.17
CA SER A 245 10.47 22.46 5.73
C SER A 245 11.64 21.61 5.22
N TYR A 246 11.96 21.68 3.92
CA TYR A 246 13.10 21.00 3.32
C TYR A 246 14.44 21.50 3.88
N HIS A 247 14.62 22.81 4.06
CA HIS A 247 15.87 23.36 4.60
C HIS A 247 16.16 22.89 6.02
N HIS A 248 15.14 22.69 6.82
CA HIS A 248 15.26 22.16 8.19
C HIS A 248 15.54 20.65 8.27
N LEU A 249 15.52 19.92 7.16
CA LEU A 249 15.90 18.51 7.14
C LEU A 249 17.42 18.34 7.19
N SER A 250 17.89 17.28 7.86
CA SER A 250 19.27 16.83 7.76
C SER A 250 19.61 16.40 6.32
N TYR A 251 20.89 16.31 6.02
CA TYR A 251 21.39 15.92 4.69
C TYR A 251 20.76 14.61 4.20
N ASN A 252 20.76 13.59 5.02
CA ASN A 252 20.21 12.27 4.69
C ASN A 252 18.70 12.30 4.47
N LEU A 253 17.97 13.03 5.30
CA LEU A 253 16.53 13.20 5.14
C LEU A 253 16.15 13.96 3.86
N LYS A 254 16.99 14.91 3.42
CA LYS A 254 16.81 15.56 2.12
C LYS A 254 16.89 14.56 0.99
N HIS A 255 17.90 13.67 0.99
CA HIS A 255 18.01 12.63 -0.03
C HIS A 255 16.84 11.64 0.01
N CYS A 256 16.43 11.22 1.21
CA CYS A 256 15.25 10.37 1.39
C CYS A 256 13.98 11.02 0.80
N LEU A 257 13.80 12.32 1.01
CA LEU A 257 12.65 13.05 0.45
C LEU A 257 12.77 13.21 -1.08
N LEU A 258 13.93 13.61 -1.58
CA LEU A 258 14.15 13.78 -3.04
C LEU A 258 13.94 12.48 -3.80
N TYR A 259 14.20 11.34 -3.17
CA TYR A 259 14.03 10.02 -3.79
C TYR A 259 12.57 9.72 -4.16
N PHE A 260 11.58 10.38 -3.54
CA PHE A 260 10.18 10.27 -3.95
C PHE A 260 9.93 10.73 -5.39
N ALA A 261 10.78 11.61 -5.95
CA ALA A 261 10.70 11.99 -7.36
C ALA A 261 10.96 10.82 -8.32
N ALA A 262 11.62 9.75 -7.86
CA ALA A 262 11.87 8.56 -8.67
C ALA A 262 10.60 7.77 -9.00
N PHE A 263 9.50 7.98 -8.27
CA PHE A 263 8.26 7.25 -8.45
C PHE A 263 7.29 8.01 -9.36
N PRO A 264 6.42 7.31 -10.10
CA PRO A 264 5.31 7.92 -10.83
C PRO A 264 4.40 8.76 -9.92
N GLU A 265 3.67 9.70 -10.51
CA GLU A 265 2.68 10.51 -9.82
C GLU A 265 1.59 9.61 -9.19
N ASP A 266 1.08 10.02 -8.02
CA ASP A 266 0.03 9.33 -7.25
C ASP A 266 0.33 7.87 -6.87
N LYS A 267 1.57 7.40 -7.11
CA LYS A 267 1.94 6.03 -6.74
C LYS A 267 1.99 5.88 -5.22
N ARG A 268 1.18 4.95 -4.71
CA ARG A 268 1.33 4.46 -3.34
C ARG A 268 2.60 3.63 -3.25
N ILE A 269 3.48 4.00 -2.33
CA ILE A 269 4.78 3.37 -2.16
C ILE A 269 4.75 2.54 -0.89
N GLU A 270 4.98 1.24 -1.02
CA GLU A 270 5.14 0.38 0.14
C GLU A 270 6.39 0.76 0.94
N VAL A 271 6.23 0.93 2.25
CA VAL A 271 7.31 1.35 3.14
C VAL A 271 8.44 0.32 3.17
N SER A 272 8.11 -0.97 3.10
CA SER A 272 9.10 -2.05 3.05
C SER A 272 10.00 -1.96 1.81
N TYR A 273 9.44 -1.57 0.67
CA TYR A 273 10.14 -1.35 -0.59
C TYR A 273 11.01 -0.09 -0.52
N LEU A 274 10.44 1.03 -0.10
CA LEU A 274 11.14 2.31 0.01
C LEU A 274 12.36 2.25 0.92
N ILE A 275 12.21 1.61 2.10
CA ILE A 275 13.29 1.44 3.07
C ILE A 275 14.46 0.63 2.48
N LYS A 276 14.18 -0.44 1.76
CA LYS A 276 15.21 -1.26 1.11
C LYS A 276 16.00 -0.47 0.06
N LEU A 277 15.30 0.40 -0.70
CA LEU A 277 15.95 1.30 -1.65
C LEU A 277 16.84 2.33 -0.94
N TRP A 278 16.35 3.02 0.10
CA TRP A 278 17.13 3.99 0.85
C TRP A 278 18.39 3.39 1.50
N ILE A 279 18.28 2.16 2.03
CA ILE A 279 19.42 1.43 2.59
C ILE A 279 20.44 1.11 1.48
N SER A 280 19.96 0.63 0.32
CA SER A 280 20.83 0.28 -0.80
C SER A 280 21.51 1.50 -1.43
N GLU A 281 20.85 2.65 -1.42
CA GLU A 281 21.43 3.97 -1.80
C GLU A 281 22.48 4.49 -0.81
N GLY A 282 22.49 3.97 0.42
CA GLY A 282 23.37 4.46 1.47
C GLY A 282 22.92 5.78 2.10
N PHE A 283 21.61 6.12 2.04
CA PHE A 283 21.08 7.33 2.68
C PHE A 283 20.92 7.21 4.18
N ILE A 284 21.03 6.00 4.72
CA ILE A 284 20.78 5.71 6.13
C ILE A 284 22.13 5.54 6.85
N ASP A 285 22.43 6.46 7.77
CA ASP A 285 23.60 6.35 8.63
C ASP A 285 23.38 5.25 9.67
N ILE A 286 24.27 4.28 9.69
CA ILE A 286 24.25 3.18 10.65
C ILE A 286 25.01 3.64 11.90
N LYS A 287 24.36 3.74 13.03
CA LYS A 287 25.02 3.85 14.33
C LYS A 287 25.36 2.46 14.86
N GLU A 288 26.46 2.32 15.55
CA GLU A 288 27.09 1.02 15.87
C GLU A 288 26.19 -0.02 16.57
N GLU A 289 25.05 0.37 17.15
CA GLU A 289 24.17 -0.55 17.89
C GLU A 289 22.73 -0.63 17.30
N GLU A 290 22.39 0.17 16.28
CA GLU A 290 21.04 0.26 15.73
C GLU A 290 20.87 -0.61 14.47
N ARG A 291 19.70 -1.21 14.32
CA ARG A 291 19.35 -1.92 13.07
C ARG A 291 19.05 -0.89 11.99
N VAL A 292 19.67 -1.03 10.84
CA VAL A 292 19.55 -0.08 9.72
C VAL A 292 18.08 0.11 9.26
N GLU A 293 17.27 -0.96 9.31
CA GLU A 293 15.85 -0.90 8.94
C GLU A 293 15.04 -0.07 9.92
N ASP A 294 15.38 -0.08 11.20
CA ASP A 294 14.68 0.71 12.23
C ASP A 294 15.07 2.19 12.15
N THR A 295 16.34 2.48 11.87
CA THR A 295 16.79 3.85 11.56
C THR A 295 16.12 4.39 10.29
N ALA A 296 15.96 3.57 9.25
CA ALA A 296 15.25 3.97 8.03
C ALA A 296 13.76 4.26 8.30
N LYS A 297 13.09 3.46 9.15
CA LYS A 297 11.71 3.74 9.59
C LYS A 297 11.64 5.06 10.40
N TYR A 298 12.63 5.31 11.24
CA TYR A 298 12.72 6.58 11.97
C TYR A 298 12.83 7.77 11.00
N CYS A 299 13.65 7.66 9.95
CA CYS A 299 13.73 8.68 8.90
C CYS A 299 12.38 8.91 8.21
N LEU A 300 11.64 7.85 7.88
CA LEU A 300 10.31 7.98 7.30
C LEU A 300 9.33 8.65 8.28
N ASN A 301 9.31 8.21 9.53
CA ASN A 301 8.45 8.80 10.56
C ASN A 301 8.76 10.30 10.75
N HIS A 302 10.02 10.69 10.63
CA HIS A 302 10.44 12.08 10.68
C HIS A 302 9.89 12.90 9.49
N LEU A 303 9.92 12.36 8.26
CA LEU A 303 9.31 12.99 7.09
C LEU A 303 7.79 13.08 7.19
N VAL A 304 7.14 12.05 7.76
CA VAL A 304 5.70 12.05 8.04
C VAL A 304 5.35 13.08 9.12
N GLY A 305 6.10 13.14 10.21
CA GLY A 305 5.92 14.15 11.27
C GLY A 305 6.12 15.59 10.75
N SER A 306 6.96 15.77 9.72
CA SER A 306 7.12 17.06 9.03
C SER A 306 5.99 17.39 8.05
N ASN A 307 5.00 16.50 7.89
CA ASN A 307 3.93 16.59 6.89
C ASN A 307 4.41 16.73 5.42
N LEU A 308 5.66 16.35 5.13
CA LEU A 308 6.21 16.27 3.77
C LEU A 308 5.84 14.94 3.08
N VAL A 309 5.61 13.89 3.87
CA VAL A 309 5.15 12.59 3.42
C VAL A 309 3.83 12.27 4.13
N MET A 310 2.85 11.75 3.40
CA MET A 310 1.54 11.38 3.92
C MET A 310 1.43 9.86 4.04
N VAL A 311 0.82 9.39 5.13
CA VAL A 311 0.48 7.98 5.31
C VAL A 311 -0.73 7.67 4.46
N SER A 312 -0.61 6.72 3.53
CA SER A 312 -1.73 6.23 2.72
C SER A 312 -2.45 5.10 3.44
N GLU A 313 -1.69 4.15 3.99
CA GLU A 313 -2.23 2.97 4.68
C GLU A 313 -1.39 2.62 5.89
N ARG A 314 -2.05 2.09 6.93
CA ARG A 314 -1.40 1.58 8.13
C ARG A 314 -1.54 0.07 8.23
N LYS A 315 -0.58 -0.55 8.91
CA LYS A 315 -0.66 -1.96 9.34
C LYS A 315 -1.57 -2.08 10.55
N TYR A 316 -1.95 -3.32 10.87
CA TYR A 316 -2.74 -3.64 12.07
C TYR A 316 -2.06 -3.18 13.39
N ASP A 317 -0.72 -3.12 13.42
CA ASP A 317 0.09 -2.68 14.57
C ASP A 317 0.26 -1.14 14.64
N GLY A 318 -0.45 -0.39 13.77
CA GLY A 318 -0.35 1.06 13.65
C GLY A 318 0.85 1.54 12.83
N GLY A 319 1.78 0.66 12.48
CA GLY A 319 2.91 0.97 11.61
C GLY A 319 2.47 1.43 10.21
N ILE A 320 3.33 2.15 9.51
CA ILE A 320 3.02 2.63 8.16
C ILE A 320 3.20 1.47 7.17
N LEU A 321 2.14 1.15 6.40
CA LEU A 321 2.19 0.16 5.33
C LEU A 321 2.62 0.80 4.02
N SER A 322 1.96 1.90 3.64
CA SER A 322 2.26 2.66 2.42
C SER A 322 2.18 4.16 2.65
N CYS A 323 2.92 4.90 1.83
CA CYS A 323 2.97 6.35 1.88
C CYS A 323 2.91 6.97 0.48
N VAL A 324 2.56 8.26 0.45
CA VAL A 324 2.53 9.09 -0.76
C VAL A 324 3.07 10.48 -0.43
N VAL A 325 3.42 11.27 -1.44
CA VAL A 325 3.71 12.69 -1.29
C VAL A 325 2.64 13.53 -1.96
N HIS A 326 2.37 14.69 -1.39
CA HIS A 326 1.45 15.66 -2.01
C HIS A 326 2.07 16.21 -3.31
N ASP A 327 1.24 16.47 -4.35
CA ASP A 327 1.70 16.94 -5.67
C ASP A 327 2.65 18.14 -5.58
N LEU A 328 2.32 19.14 -4.76
CA LEU A 328 3.18 20.32 -4.58
C LEU A 328 4.54 19.96 -3.97
N VAL A 329 4.60 18.97 -3.08
CA VAL A 329 5.87 18.47 -2.54
C VAL A 329 6.62 17.69 -3.61
N ARG A 330 5.91 16.89 -4.40
CA ARG A 330 6.48 16.18 -5.54
C ARG A 330 7.05 17.15 -6.59
N ASP A 331 6.30 18.19 -6.96
CA ASP A 331 6.76 19.24 -7.89
C ASP A 331 8.03 19.92 -7.38
N PHE A 332 8.08 20.19 -6.07
CA PHE A 332 9.29 20.72 -5.43
C PHE A 332 10.46 19.74 -5.54
N CYS A 333 10.23 18.45 -5.23
CA CYS A 333 11.26 17.42 -5.37
C CYS A 333 11.75 17.30 -6.81
N LEU A 334 10.85 17.32 -7.81
CA LEU A 334 11.20 17.27 -9.23
C LEU A 334 12.07 18.45 -9.65
N ALA A 335 11.76 19.66 -9.18
CA ALA A 335 12.59 20.84 -9.43
C ALA A 335 13.98 20.70 -8.80
N LYS A 336 14.03 20.22 -7.56
CA LYS A 336 15.28 20.04 -6.80
C LYS A 336 16.17 18.93 -7.36
N VAL A 337 15.62 17.79 -7.74
CA VAL A 337 16.40 16.69 -8.33
C VAL A 337 17.05 17.11 -9.65
N LYS A 338 16.41 18.01 -10.42
CA LYS A 338 16.99 18.59 -11.63
C LYS A 338 18.09 19.59 -11.29
N GLU A 339 17.87 20.48 -10.32
CA GLU A 339 18.85 21.48 -9.86
C GLU A 339 20.13 20.81 -9.31
N GLU A 340 19.97 19.75 -8.52
CA GLU A 340 21.07 19.04 -7.85
C GLU A 340 21.66 17.89 -8.68
N ASN A 341 21.19 17.67 -9.91
CA ASN A 341 21.56 16.51 -10.75
C ASN A 341 21.40 15.16 -10.03
N PHE A 342 20.45 15.06 -9.11
CA PHE A 342 20.29 13.93 -8.23
C PHE A 342 19.70 12.71 -8.94
N LEU A 343 18.70 12.94 -9.82
CA LEU A 343 17.94 11.91 -10.52
C LEU A 343 17.49 12.42 -11.89
N HIS A 344 17.53 11.57 -12.90
CA HIS A 344 16.95 11.81 -14.21
C HIS A 344 15.75 10.90 -14.44
N ILE A 345 14.62 11.50 -14.86
CA ILE A 345 13.39 10.77 -15.16
C ILE A 345 13.21 10.76 -16.68
N ILE A 346 13.11 9.56 -17.25
CA ILE A 346 12.87 9.36 -18.67
C ILE A 346 11.39 9.05 -18.88
N LYS A 347 10.68 9.93 -19.58
CA LYS A 347 9.26 9.79 -19.93
C LYS A 347 9.06 9.34 -21.37
N MET A 348 7.84 8.89 -21.71
CA MET A 348 7.49 8.39 -23.06
C MET A 348 7.67 9.45 -24.16
N GLU A 349 7.48 10.73 -23.82
CA GLU A 349 7.50 11.84 -24.78
C GLU A 349 8.92 12.33 -25.10
N ASP A 350 9.92 11.88 -24.34
CA ASP A 350 11.30 12.32 -24.53
C ASP A 350 11.82 11.83 -25.88
N LYS A 351 12.19 12.79 -26.74
CA LYS A 351 12.77 12.49 -28.06
C LYS A 351 14.15 11.85 -27.89
N LEU A 352 14.45 10.87 -28.75
CA LEU A 352 15.72 10.14 -28.79
C LEU A 352 17.00 11.03 -28.86
N ASN A 353 16.87 12.32 -29.18
CA ASN A 353 17.99 13.22 -29.46
C ASN A 353 18.26 14.27 -28.39
N SER A 354 17.68 14.18 -27.20
CA SER A 354 18.05 15.08 -26.11
C SER A 354 19.41 14.67 -25.53
N THR A 355 20.48 15.32 -25.97
CA THR A 355 21.76 15.23 -25.27
C THR A 355 21.57 15.80 -23.88
N LEU A 356 21.74 14.94 -22.86
CA LEU A 356 21.73 15.39 -21.48
C LEU A 356 22.93 16.33 -21.29
N GLU A 357 22.66 17.56 -20.87
CA GLU A 357 23.69 18.56 -20.55
C GLU A 357 24.51 18.19 -19.30
N PHE A 358 24.07 17.16 -18.56
CA PHE A 358 24.68 16.73 -17.32
C PHE A 358 24.56 15.20 -17.17
N THR A 359 25.36 14.64 -16.26
CA THR A 359 25.48 13.21 -16.00
C THR A 359 24.77 12.87 -14.69
N PRO A 360 23.52 12.34 -14.74
CA PRO A 360 22.81 11.96 -13.53
C PRO A 360 23.44 10.71 -12.91
N HIS A 361 23.34 10.60 -11.59
CA HIS A 361 23.77 9.41 -10.87
C HIS A 361 22.66 8.34 -10.79
N ARG A 362 21.39 8.72 -11.00
CA ARG A 362 20.21 7.87 -10.91
C ARG A 362 19.31 8.09 -12.11
N ILE A 363 18.71 7.00 -12.59
CA ILE A 363 17.73 7.03 -13.68
C ILE A 363 16.47 6.31 -13.24
N SER A 364 15.31 6.93 -13.51
CA SER A 364 14.01 6.31 -13.36
C SER A 364 13.24 6.36 -14.68
N PHE A 365 12.70 5.22 -15.12
CA PHE A 365 11.92 5.12 -16.35
C PHE A 365 10.43 5.12 -16.00
N HIS A 366 9.70 6.13 -16.50
CA HIS A 366 8.26 6.25 -16.38
C HIS A 366 7.61 6.09 -17.76
N ARG A 367 7.86 4.97 -18.43
CA ARG A 367 7.38 4.75 -19.79
C ARG A 367 6.16 3.85 -19.85
N TYR A 368 5.24 4.22 -20.72
CA TYR A 368 4.04 3.46 -21.04
C TYR A 368 4.14 2.94 -22.49
N GLY A 369 3.81 1.67 -22.73
CA GLY A 369 3.70 1.10 -24.06
C GLY A 369 4.90 0.27 -24.53
N ASP A 370 4.84 -0.16 -25.80
CA ASP A 370 5.66 -1.20 -26.42
C ASP A 370 7.15 -0.87 -26.64
N ASN A 371 7.54 0.39 -26.51
CA ASN A 371 8.91 0.87 -26.81
C ASN A 371 9.72 1.04 -25.53
N LEU A 372 10.11 -0.07 -24.95
CA LEU A 372 10.87 -0.11 -23.69
C LEU A 372 12.37 0.12 -23.91
N ILE A 373 12.92 0.94 -23.06
CA ILE A 373 14.34 1.23 -22.82
C ILE A 373 15.23 1.03 -24.06
N PRO A 374 15.22 1.96 -25.02
CA PRO A 374 16.23 1.92 -26.06
C PRO A 374 17.59 2.20 -25.39
N ASN A 375 18.58 1.37 -25.70
CA ASN A 375 19.98 1.59 -25.32
C ASN A 375 20.45 3.04 -25.61
N GLU A 376 19.87 3.65 -26.64
CA GLU A 376 20.16 4.99 -27.15
C GLU A 376 19.64 6.13 -26.25
N LEU A 377 18.58 5.91 -25.46
CA LEU A 377 18.00 6.93 -24.57
C LEU A 377 18.79 7.10 -23.26
N VAL A 378 19.58 6.10 -22.90
CA VAL A 378 20.34 6.14 -21.66
C VAL A 378 21.75 6.63 -21.97
N PRO A 379 22.20 7.74 -21.35
CA PRO A 379 23.55 8.27 -21.62
C PRO A 379 24.62 7.24 -21.27
N TRP A 380 25.65 7.17 -22.09
CA TRP A 380 26.85 6.40 -21.79
C TRP A 380 27.61 7.09 -20.65
N ASN A 381 27.35 6.68 -19.41
CA ASN A 381 28.02 7.26 -18.26
C ASN A 381 28.26 6.20 -17.18
N SER A 382 29.50 6.00 -16.83
CA SER A 382 29.90 5.09 -15.75
C SER A 382 29.48 5.55 -14.36
N SER A 383 29.06 6.82 -14.19
CA SER A 383 28.67 7.38 -12.90
C SER A 383 27.24 6.99 -12.46
N ILE A 384 26.45 6.32 -13.32
CA ILE A 384 25.11 5.87 -12.97
C ILE A 384 25.22 4.65 -12.05
N HIS A 385 24.63 4.78 -10.87
CA HIS A 385 24.59 3.71 -9.88
C HIS A 385 23.17 3.23 -9.53
N THR A 386 22.11 3.89 -10.04
CA THR A 386 20.72 3.45 -9.79
C THR A 386 19.91 3.47 -11.07
N LEU A 387 19.23 2.34 -11.33
CA LEU A 387 18.31 2.16 -12.45
C LEU A 387 16.99 1.60 -11.94
N LEU A 388 15.91 2.41 -12.07
CA LEU A 388 14.56 2.05 -11.67
C LEU A 388 13.64 2.02 -12.88
N GLY A 389 12.77 1.02 -13.00
CA GLY A 389 11.79 0.91 -14.08
C GLY A 389 10.36 0.85 -13.55
N TYR A 390 9.50 1.76 -13.99
CA TYR A 390 8.08 1.80 -13.66
C TYR A 390 7.21 1.85 -14.93
N PRO A 391 7.32 0.88 -15.85
CA PRO A 391 6.40 0.83 -16.98
C PRO A 391 5.02 0.39 -16.47
N LYS A 392 3.97 0.97 -17.05
CA LYS A 392 2.64 0.34 -17.00
C LYS A 392 2.62 -0.78 -18.03
N VAL A 393 2.85 -2.00 -17.61
CA VAL A 393 2.69 -3.19 -18.47
C VAL A 393 1.52 -3.99 -17.91
N HIS A 394 0.52 -4.21 -18.77
CA HIS A 394 -0.48 -5.22 -18.49
C HIS A 394 0.20 -6.60 -18.50
N ARG A 395 0.19 -7.30 -17.37
CA ARG A 395 0.83 -8.62 -17.17
C ARG A 395 0.22 -9.73 -18.08
N ASN A 396 -0.92 -9.49 -18.73
CA ASN A 396 -1.78 -10.56 -19.24
C ASN A 396 -1.65 -10.92 -20.72
N ASN A 397 -0.88 -10.23 -21.57
CA ASN A 397 -0.81 -10.61 -22.98
C ASN A 397 0.63 -10.67 -23.48
N GLY A 398 1.21 -11.90 -23.47
CA GLY A 398 2.44 -12.24 -24.18
C GLY A 398 3.56 -11.25 -23.89
N ALA A 399 4.07 -11.24 -22.67
CA ALA A 399 5.09 -10.29 -22.23
C ALA A 399 6.22 -10.22 -23.27
N LYS A 400 6.36 -9.10 -23.96
CA LYS A 400 7.53 -8.86 -24.81
C LYS A 400 8.78 -9.01 -23.95
N VAL A 401 9.68 -9.84 -24.41
CA VAL A 401 10.97 -10.08 -23.77
C VAL A 401 11.97 -9.06 -24.28
N TYR A 402 12.56 -8.32 -23.37
CA TYR A 402 13.53 -7.28 -23.73
C TYR A 402 14.95 -7.75 -23.45
N ASN A 403 15.82 -7.53 -24.43
CA ASN A 403 17.25 -7.72 -24.26
C ASN A 403 17.85 -6.46 -23.61
N VAL A 404 18.15 -6.57 -22.33
CA VAL A 404 18.80 -5.51 -21.52
C VAL A 404 20.22 -5.90 -21.10
N SER A 405 20.84 -6.85 -21.77
CA SER A 405 22.21 -7.31 -21.47
C SER A 405 23.26 -6.18 -21.52
N TRP A 406 22.98 -5.12 -22.28
CA TRP A 406 23.82 -3.93 -22.34
C TRP A 406 23.96 -3.20 -20.98
N VAL A 407 23.05 -3.41 -20.02
CA VAL A 407 23.08 -2.77 -18.69
C VAL A 407 24.36 -3.11 -17.96
N GLY A 408 24.76 -4.39 -17.90
CA GLY A 408 25.97 -4.81 -17.24
C GLY A 408 27.26 -4.28 -17.87
N LYS A 409 27.27 -4.08 -19.20
CA LYS A 409 28.40 -3.51 -19.95
C LYS A 409 28.50 -1.99 -19.83
N LYS A 410 27.36 -1.32 -19.62
CA LYS A 410 27.26 0.13 -19.65
C LYS A 410 27.47 0.78 -18.28
N PHE A 411 27.08 0.11 -17.20
CA PHE A 411 27.02 0.65 -15.85
C PHE A 411 27.79 -0.19 -14.82
N GLU A 412 29.11 -0.13 -14.87
CA GLU A 412 30.00 -0.91 -13.98
C GLU A 412 29.81 -0.58 -12.49
N HIS A 413 29.35 0.65 -12.16
CA HIS A 413 29.13 1.10 -10.78
C HIS A 413 27.70 0.98 -10.29
N LEU A 414 26.86 0.20 -10.98
CA LEU A 414 25.47 0.03 -10.61
C LEU A 414 25.31 -0.61 -9.23
N THR A 415 24.60 0.06 -8.34
CA THR A 415 24.27 -0.41 -6.98
C THR A 415 22.84 -0.88 -6.87
N ILE A 416 21.92 -0.29 -7.66
CA ILE A 416 20.51 -0.64 -7.68
C ILE A 416 20.06 -0.90 -9.11
N LEU A 417 19.52 -2.09 -9.34
CA LEU A 417 18.83 -2.48 -10.57
C LEU A 417 17.44 -3.01 -10.23
N ASP A 418 16.44 -2.20 -10.45
CA ASP A 418 15.04 -2.55 -10.28
C ASP A 418 14.28 -2.38 -11.59
N ILE A 419 14.11 -3.48 -12.31
CA ILE A 419 13.35 -3.56 -13.55
C ILE A 419 12.35 -4.74 -13.49
N GLU A 420 11.84 -5.04 -12.31
CA GLU A 420 10.89 -6.13 -12.07
C GLU A 420 9.63 -6.06 -12.93
N PHE A 421 9.23 -4.85 -13.31
CA PHE A 421 8.02 -4.67 -14.12
C PHE A 421 8.24 -4.88 -15.62
N ILE A 422 9.45 -5.23 -16.03
CA ILE A 422 9.85 -5.45 -17.42
C ILE A 422 10.28 -6.90 -17.58
N GLY A 423 9.63 -7.61 -18.52
CA GLY A 423 10.07 -8.97 -18.90
C GLY A 423 11.44 -8.93 -19.58
N VAL A 424 12.45 -9.50 -18.95
CA VAL A 424 13.82 -9.50 -19.47
C VAL A 424 14.30 -10.89 -19.84
N ASP A 425 15.19 -10.96 -20.86
CA ASP A 425 15.85 -12.19 -21.23
C ASP A 425 16.86 -12.61 -20.14
N LYS A 426 16.99 -13.90 -19.90
CA LYS A 426 17.97 -14.48 -18.96
C LYS A 426 19.42 -14.15 -19.27
N LEU A 427 19.74 -13.73 -20.50
CA LEU A 427 21.08 -13.26 -20.87
C LEU A 427 21.59 -12.13 -19.97
N ILE A 428 20.68 -11.33 -19.39
CA ILE A 428 21.07 -10.30 -18.41
C ILE A 428 21.83 -10.89 -17.23
N LEU A 429 21.54 -12.11 -16.82
CA LEU A 429 22.16 -12.74 -15.67
C LEU A 429 23.66 -12.96 -15.84
N SER A 430 24.13 -13.20 -17.06
CA SER A 430 25.57 -13.32 -17.35
C SER A 430 26.28 -11.98 -17.23
N GLU A 431 25.62 -10.90 -17.63
CA GLU A 431 26.19 -9.55 -17.63
C GLU A 431 26.18 -8.91 -16.22
N ILE A 432 25.19 -9.27 -15.40
CA ILE A 432 25.09 -8.80 -13.99
C ILE A 432 26.30 -9.25 -13.16
N ASN A 433 26.97 -10.35 -13.54
CA ASN A 433 28.18 -10.83 -12.84
C ASN A 433 29.32 -9.79 -12.79
N SER A 434 29.36 -8.85 -13.72
CA SER A 434 30.34 -7.76 -13.75
C SER A 434 30.01 -6.63 -12.76
N LEU A 435 28.77 -6.56 -12.26
CA LEU A 435 28.27 -5.51 -11.37
C LEU A 435 28.67 -5.77 -9.91
N ILE A 436 29.94 -5.59 -9.60
CA ILE A 436 30.51 -5.90 -8.27
C ILE A 436 30.00 -5.01 -7.14
N HIS A 437 29.38 -3.86 -7.46
CA HIS A 437 28.83 -2.90 -6.50
C HIS A 437 27.32 -3.09 -6.27
N LEU A 438 26.69 -4.07 -6.92
CA LEU A 438 25.25 -4.25 -6.88
C LEU A 438 24.80 -4.67 -5.47
N ARG A 439 23.88 -3.87 -4.86
CA ARG A 439 23.29 -4.10 -3.54
C ARG A 439 21.83 -4.50 -3.61
N TYR A 440 21.12 -4.07 -4.67
CA TYR A 440 19.71 -4.31 -4.86
C TYR A 440 19.45 -4.81 -6.29
N LEU A 441 18.80 -5.95 -6.43
CA LEU A 441 18.44 -6.55 -7.70
C LEU A 441 16.99 -7.01 -7.69
N ALA A 442 16.15 -6.47 -8.58
CA ALA A 442 14.80 -6.95 -8.83
C ALA A 442 14.57 -7.12 -10.33
N LEU A 443 14.28 -8.34 -10.75
CA LEU A 443 14.11 -8.75 -12.16
C LEU A 443 12.86 -9.60 -12.35
N TYR A 444 12.24 -9.43 -13.52
CA TYR A 444 11.23 -10.32 -14.04
C TYR A 444 11.77 -11.06 -15.27
N LEU A 445 12.06 -12.35 -15.10
CA LEU A 445 12.73 -13.18 -16.09
C LEU A 445 11.72 -13.88 -17.00
N CYS A 446 11.86 -13.68 -18.30
CA CYS A 446 11.09 -14.38 -19.34
C CYS A 446 11.98 -15.42 -20.01
N GLY A 447 11.46 -16.64 -20.22
CA GLY A 447 12.17 -17.71 -20.92
C GLY A 447 12.48 -18.93 -20.04
N CYS A 448 12.66 -20.11 -20.67
CA CYS A 448 12.98 -21.37 -20.01
C CYS A 448 14.51 -21.56 -19.87
N GLY A 449 14.96 -22.34 -18.90
CA GLY A 449 16.34 -22.82 -18.77
C GLY A 449 16.99 -22.53 -17.42
N SER A 450 18.12 -23.15 -17.15
CA SER A 450 18.92 -22.92 -15.93
C SER A 450 19.54 -21.53 -15.92
N VAL A 451 19.57 -20.91 -14.75
CA VAL A 451 20.34 -19.68 -14.50
C VAL A 451 21.82 -20.04 -14.49
N SER A 452 22.61 -19.36 -15.33
CA SER A 452 24.08 -19.49 -15.26
C SER A 452 24.58 -19.11 -13.86
N PRO A 453 25.71 -19.65 -13.41
CA PRO A 453 26.29 -19.30 -12.13
C PRO A 453 26.47 -17.78 -12.02
N LEU A 454 25.69 -17.14 -11.15
CA LEU A 454 25.80 -15.72 -10.84
C LEU A 454 26.82 -15.53 -9.72
N SER A 455 27.86 -14.77 -9.95
CA SER A 455 28.83 -14.41 -8.90
C SER A 455 28.43 -13.13 -8.18
N LEU A 456 27.22 -13.11 -7.58
CA LEU A 456 26.70 -11.95 -6.86
C LEU A 456 27.27 -11.86 -5.43
N LYS A 457 28.58 -11.98 -5.29
CA LYS A 457 29.26 -12.05 -3.97
C LYS A 457 29.05 -10.81 -3.10
N ASN A 458 28.77 -9.67 -3.70
CA ASN A 458 28.69 -8.38 -3.02
C ASN A 458 27.25 -7.87 -2.82
N LEU A 459 26.25 -8.70 -3.13
CA LEU A 459 24.86 -8.29 -2.96
C LEU A 459 24.48 -8.29 -1.48
N GLU A 460 24.32 -7.11 -0.90
CA GLU A 460 24.06 -6.91 0.53
C GLU A 460 22.59 -6.71 0.85
N GLY A 461 21.80 -6.17 -0.08
CA GLY A 461 20.44 -5.73 0.17
C GLY A 461 19.37 -6.77 -0.16
N LEU A 462 18.81 -6.70 -1.36
CA LEU A 462 17.70 -7.51 -1.82
C LEU A 462 18.04 -8.23 -3.13
N ILE A 463 17.72 -9.53 -3.19
CA ILE A 463 17.47 -10.24 -4.45
C ILE A 463 15.96 -10.49 -4.56
N LYS A 464 15.33 -10.01 -5.65
CA LYS A 464 13.98 -10.37 -6.04
C LYS A 464 13.97 -10.87 -7.48
N LEU A 465 13.74 -12.17 -7.65
CA LEU A 465 13.64 -12.81 -8.95
C LEU A 465 12.24 -13.37 -9.14
N THR A 466 11.58 -12.93 -10.20
CA THR A 466 10.26 -13.40 -10.60
C THR A 466 10.39 -14.06 -11.97
N SER A 467 9.80 -15.23 -12.18
CA SER A 467 9.86 -15.94 -13.47
C SER A 467 8.52 -16.62 -13.78
N TYR A 468 8.13 -16.67 -15.07
CA TYR A 468 6.96 -17.44 -15.54
C TYR A 468 7.21 -18.95 -15.63
N LYS A 469 8.45 -19.39 -15.58
CA LYS A 469 8.84 -20.79 -15.74
C LYS A 469 9.89 -21.17 -14.71
N ASP A 470 10.09 -22.47 -14.54
CA ASP A 470 11.04 -23.02 -13.57
C ASP A 470 12.38 -22.30 -13.56
N LEU A 471 12.71 -21.73 -12.42
CA LEU A 471 13.97 -21.04 -12.16
C LEU A 471 14.85 -21.95 -11.30
N HIS A 472 15.83 -22.59 -11.90
CA HIS A 472 16.81 -23.37 -11.16
C HIS A 472 17.84 -22.45 -10.52
N LEU A 473 17.74 -22.29 -9.19
CA LEU A 473 18.70 -21.51 -8.43
C LEU A 473 20.02 -22.29 -8.26
N PRO A 474 21.16 -21.68 -8.55
CA PRO A 474 22.44 -22.29 -8.27
C PRO A 474 22.69 -22.40 -6.76
N LYS A 475 23.42 -23.44 -6.34
CA LYS A 475 23.73 -23.75 -4.93
C LYS A 475 24.42 -22.62 -4.17
N TYR A 476 25.20 -21.76 -4.84
CA TYR A 476 25.94 -20.66 -4.20
C TYR A 476 25.05 -19.50 -3.73
N PHE A 477 23.78 -19.41 -4.14
CA PHE A 477 22.85 -18.44 -3.54
C PHE A 477 22.78 -18.55 -2.01
N TRP A 478 22.98 -19.76 -1.49
CA TRP A 478 22.99 -20.03 -0.06
C TRP A 478 24.29 -19.63 0.65
N ASN A 479 25.27 -19.12 -0.08
CA ASN A 479 26.57 -18.67 0.44
C ASN A 479 26.75 -17.14 0.39
N MET A 480 25.67 -16.38 0.19
CA MET A 480 25.70 -14.92 0.09
C MET A 480 25.66 -14.29 1.49
N LYS A 481 26.84 -13.99 2.06
CA LYS A 481 26.99 -13.58 3.48
C LYS A 481 26.32 -12.28 3.87
N SER A 482 26.12 -11.36 2.92
CA SER A 482 25.59 -10.02 3.20
C SER A 482 24.13 -9.86 2.83
N LEU A 483 23.49 -10.89 2.27
CA LEU A 483 22.11 -10.80 1.78
C LEU A 483 21.11 -10.75 2.92
N ARG A 484 20.28 -9.71 2.94
CA ARG A 484 19.25 -9.50 3.98
C ARG A 484 17.85 -9.95 3.57
N HIS A 485 17.52 -9.86 2.28
CA HIS A 485 16.17 -10.15 1.78
C HIS A 485 16.27 -10.99 0.50
N MET A 486 15.58 -12.11 0.46
CA MET A 486 15.47 -12.97 -0.69
C MET A 486 13.99 -13.22 -1.03
N THR A 487 13.60 -12.93 -2.27
CA THR A 487 12.27 -13.19 -2.80
C THR A 487 12.40 -13.89 -4.15
N ILE A 488 11.81 -15.08 -4.28
CA ILE A 488 11.89 -15.88 -5.50
C ILE A 488 10.52 -16.44 -5.83
N HIS A 489 9.96 -15.94 -6.92
CA HIS A 489 8.62 -16.31 -7.37
C HIS A 489 8.64 -17.01 -8.72
N HIS A 490 7.91 -18.11 -8.84
CA HIS A 490 7.65 -18.85 -10.09
C HIS A 490 6.15 -18.81 -10.39
N TYR A 491 5.76 -18.62 -11.65
CA TYR A 491 4.34 -18.51 -12.02
C TYR A 491 3.75 -19.79 -12.67
N ASN A 492 4.54 -20.77 -13.09
CA ASN A 492 4.04 -22.04 -13.63
C ASN A 492 4.69 -23.19 -12.88
N CYS A 493 3.93 -23.89 -12.08
CA CYS A 493 4.42 -24.99 -11.26
C CYS A 493 3.56 -26.25 -11.51
N ASP A 494 3.77 -26.94 -12.63
CA ASP A 494 3.24 -28.29 -12.82
C ASP A 494 4.02 -29.34 -12.03
N SER A 495 5.23 -29.01 -11.58
CA SER A 495 6.04 -29.78 -10.65
C SER A 495 6.66 -28.85 -9.64
N CYS A 496 6.22 -28.95 -8.38
CA CYS A 496 6.74 -28.14 -7.27
C CYS A 496 8.25 -28.33 -7.16
N PRO A 497 9.10 -27.37 -7.59
CA PRO A 497 10.53 -27.54 -7.47
C PRO A 497 10.91 -27.46 -6.01
N THR A 498 11.60 -28.49 -5.52
CA THR A 498 12.25 -28.44 -4.22
C THR A 498 13.37 -27.42 -4.29
N VAL A 499 13.59 -26.69 -3.20
CA VAL A 499 14.74 -25.78 -3.08
C VAL A 499 16.01 -26.59 -3.36
N PRO A 500 16.88 -26.19 -4.32
CA PRO A 500 18.10 -26.90 -4.60
C PRO A 500 19.06 -26.77 -3.43
N THR A 501 18.98 -27.69 -2.50
CA THR A 501 19.85 -27.74 -1.32
C THR A 501 21.13 -28.49 -1.66
N PRO A 502 22.30 -27.98 -1.27
CA PRO A 502 23.54 -28.73 -1.38
C PRO A 502 23.54 -29.84 -0.35
N VAL A 503 23.50 -31.08 -0.80
CA VAL A 503 23.39 -32.29 0.06
C VAL A 503 24.64 -32.52 0.94
N ASN A 504 25.81 -31.92 0.65
CA ASN A 504 27.05 -32.17 1.35
C ASN A 504 28.04 -30.99 1.44
N GLU A 505 27.62 -29.73 1.23
CA GLU A 505 28.54 -28.60 1.30
C GLU A 505 28.28 -27.75 2.55
N THR A 506 29.32 -27.23 3.16
CA THR A 506 29.23 -26.25 4.25
C THR A 506 28.56 -24.98 3.73
N ILE A 507 27.25 -24.83 3.98
CA ILE A 507 26.58 -23.56 3.79
C ILE A 507 27.12 -22.62 4.85
N SER A 508 27.90 -21.64 4.44
CA SER A 508 28.44 -20.62 5.33
C SER A 508 27.92 -19.27 4.87
N GLY A 509 26.75 -18.80 5.32
CA GLY A 509 26.62 -17.42 4.97
C GLY A 509 25.31 -16.72 4.83
N LEU A 510 24.18 -17.28 5.22
CA LEU A 510 22.94 -16.49 5.29
C LEU A 510 22.65 -15.96 6.71
N GLU A 511 23.70 -15.72 7.47
CA GLU A 511 23.59 -15.32 8.90
C GLU A 511 22.81 -14.02 9.11
N VAL A 512 22.79 -13.10 8.12
CA VAL A 512 22.10 -11.82 8.21
C VAL A 512 20.73 -11.79 7.51
N LEU A 513 20.28 -12.93 6.92
CA LEU A 513 19.02 -12.97 6.19
C LEU A 513 17.83 -12.75 7.12
N GLN A 514 17.02 -11.76 6.79
CA GLN A 514 15.82 -11.38 7.57
C GLN A 514 14.51 -11.78 6.89
N THR A 515 14.50 -11.85 5.56
CA THR A 515 13.31 -12.19 4.78
C THR A 515 13.62 -13.28 3.79
N LEU A 516 12.84 -14.35 3.83
CA LEU A 516 12.84 -15.41 2.84
C LEU A 516 11.41 -15.60 2.34
N ASP A 517 11.19 -15.29 1.06
CA ASP A 517 9.90 -15.41 0.39
C ASP A 517 10.08 -16.29 -0.86
N LEU A 518 9.52 -17.50 -0.79
CA LEU A 518 9.71 -18.54 -1.80
C LEU A 518 8.34 -19.01 -2.31
N LYS A 519 8.16 -19.07 -3.63
CA LYS A 519 7.04 -19.82 -4.24
C LYS A 519 7.44 -21.30 -4.47
N THR A 520 8.08 -21.89 -3.49
CA THR A 520 8.46 -23.32 -3.46
C THR A 520 8.15 -23.91 -2.09
N SER A 521 7.98 -25.23 -2.02
CA SER A 521 7.78 -25.91 -0.75
C SER A 521 9.12 -26.20 -0.05
N LEU A 522 9.11 -26.04 1.28
CA LEU A 522 10.18 -26.48 2.15
C LEU A 522 9.83 -27.85 2.73
N SER A 523 10.72 -28.82 2.54
CA SER A 523 10.55 -30.18 3.04
C SER A 523 11.46 -30.44 4.23
N THR A 524 11.26 -31.58 4.91
CA THR A 524 12.16 -32.04 5.99
C THR A 524 13.63 -32.13 5.56
N ARG A 525 13.91 -32.27 4.26
CA ARG A 525 15.29 -32.24 3.73
C ARG A 525 15.93 -30.87 3.82
N ASP A 526 15.14 -29.82 3.92
CA ASP A 526 15.59 -28.42 3.92
C ASP A 526 15.83 -27.87 5.34
N GLU A 527 15.56 -28.65 6.39
CA GLU A 527 15.77 -28.23 7.79
C GLU A 527 17.20 -27.82 8.10
N HIS A 528 18.18 -28.47 7.48
CA HIS A 528 19.58 -28.09 7.64
C HIS A 528 19.88 -26.68 7.11
N LEU A 529 19.14 -26.22 6.08
CA LEU A 529 19.17 -24.86 5.59
C LEU A 529 18.54 -23.90 6.60
N LEU A 530 17.35 -24.21 7.09
CA LEU A 530 16.65 -23.37 8.07
C LEU A 530 17.48 -23.14 9.34
N ARG A 531 18.25 -24.16 9.78
CA ARG A 531 19.20 -24.03 10.92
C ARG A 531 20.34 -23.03 10.66
N LYS A 532 20.59 -22.64 9.41
CA LYS A 532 21.60 -21.66 9.01
C LYS A 532 21.03 -20.23 8.84
N LEU A 533 19.77 -20.00 9.24
CA LEU A 533 19.06 -18.74 9.13
C LEU A 533 18.69 -18.17 10.52
N PRO A 534 19.66 -17.92 11.41
CA PRO A 534 19.37 -17.58 12.81
C PRO A 534 18.60 -16.26 12.97
N HIS A 535 18.73 -15.32 12.02
CA HIS A 535 18.13 -13.99 12.10
C HIS A 535 16.89 -13.82 11.22
N LEU A 536 16.32 -14.92 10.71
CA LEU A 536 15.15 -14.87 9.85
C LEU A 536 13.93 -14.37 10.64
N LYS A 537 13.29 -13.30 10.16
CA LYS A 537 12.11 -12.67 10.75
C LYS A 537 10.83 -12.92 9.97
N TYR A 538 10.94 -13.06 8.66
CA TYR A 538 9.81 -13.30 7.77
C TYR A 538 10.09 -14.52 6.89
N LEU A 539 9.19 -15.49 6.94
CA LEU A 539 9.19 -16.67 6.07
C LEU A 539 7.87 -16.73 5.31
N SER A 540 7.95 -16.87 3.99
CA SER A 540 6.80 -17.16 3.13
C SER A 540 7.17 -18.33 2.23
N CYS A 541 6.36 -19.39 2.20
CA CYS A 541 6.61 -20.56 1.35
C CYS A 541 5.33 -21.34 1.07
N LEU A 542 5.42 -22.19 0.03
CA LEU A 542 4.36 -23.09 -0.37
C LEU A 542 4.29 -24.29 0.59
N VAL A 543 3.09 -24.79 0.85
CA VAL A 543 2.86 -26.09 1.49
C VAL A 543 2.43 -27.09 0.42
N SER A 544 3.15 -28.20 0.28
CA SER A 544 2.86 -29.23 -0.73
C SER A 544 2.39 -30.54 -0.08
N SER A 545 1.37 -31.19 -0.69
CA SER A 545 0.90 -32.52 -0.25
C SER A 545 1.92 -33.64 -0.46
N SER A 546 2.83 -33.39 -1.39
CA SER A 546 3.79 -34.43 -1.82
C SER A 546 4.91 -34.67 -0.81
N TYR A 547 5.13 -33.76 0.16
CA TYR A 547 6.26 -33.81 1.08
C TYR A 547 5.84 -33.38 2.49
N SER A 548 6.43 -34.02 3.52
CA SER A 548 6.33 -33.50 4.89
C SER A 548 6.99 -32.14 4.97
N PHE A 549 6.27 -31.16 5.49
CA PHE A 549 6.78 -29.80 5.68
C PHE A 549 7.93 -29.77 6.71
N ALA A 550 8.90 -28.90 6.50
CA ALA A 550 10.05 -28.74 7.39
C ALA A 550 9.63 -28.27 8.79
N GLU A 551 10.31 -28.72 9.84
CA GLU A 551 10.12 -28.18 11.18
C GLU A 551 10.69 -26.74 11.24
N ILE A 552 9.82 -25.78 11.58
CA ILE A 552 10.16 -24.34 11.62
C ILE A 552 10.35 -23.78 13.02
N ASP A 553 10.11 -24.57 14.06
CA ASP A 553 10.29 -24.20 15.48
C ASP A 553 11.72 -23.79 15.82
N ILE A 554 12.68 -24.22 15.01
CA ILE A 554 14.10 -23.84 15.07
C ILE A 554 14.37 -22.37 14.72
N LEU A 555 13.42 -21.68 14.10
CA LEU A 555 13.56 -20.28 13.68
C LEU A 555 13.15 -19.33 14.83
N HIS A 556 13.96 -19.25 15.87
CA HIS A 556 13.60 -18.56 17.12
C HIS A 556 13.32 -17.05 16.97
N HIS A 557 13.83 -16.41 15.92
CA HIS A 557 13.61 -14.99 15.63
C HIS A 557 12.50 -14.73 14.61
N LEU A 558 11.76 -15.75 14.19
CA LEU A 558 10.68 -15.60 13.23
C LEU A 558 9.51 -14.83 13.84
N GLU A 559 9.19 -13.70 13.26
CA GLU A 559 8.10 -12.82 13.70
C GLU A 559 6.85 -12.95 12.80
N SER A 560 7.02 -13.30 11.53
CA SER A 560 5.93 -13.41 10.56
C SER A 560 6.08 -14.63 9.68
N LEU A 561 5.02 -15.43 9.60
CA LEU A 561 4.92 -16.63 8.80
C LEU A 561 3.78 -16.52 7.81
N ARG A 562 4.04 -16.78 6.52
CA ARG A 562 3.03 -16.97 5.49
C ARG A 562 3.18 -18.34 4.86
N LEU A 563 2.14 -19.14 4.93
CA LEU A 563 2.04 -20.44 4.28
C LEU A 563 0.88 -20.43 3.29
N TYR A 564 1.10 -20.93 2.08
CA TYR A 564 0.06 -20.99 1.06
C TYR A 564 0.15 -22.27 0.24
N ASN A 565 -0.99 -22.72 -0.30
CA ASN A 565 -1.10 -24.00 -1.01
C ASN A 565 -1.34 -23.84 -2.51
N SER A 566 -1.43 -22.65 -3.09
CA SER A 566 -1.69 -22.46 -4.51
C SER A 566 -0.53 -21.77 -5.23
N CYS A 567 -0.20 -22.29 -6.40
CA CYS A 567 0.74 -21.64 -7.34
C CYS A 567 0.03 -20.64 -8.29
N ASP A 568 -1.30 -20.65 -8.34
CA ASP A 568 -2.07 -19.80 -9.25
C ASP A 568 -2.54 -18.52 -8.56
N ASP A 569 -2.21 -17.38 -9.17
CA ASP A 569 -2.75 -16.05 -8.80
C ASP A 569 -4.25 -15.89 -9.15
N LYS A 570 -4.94 -17.00 -9.45
CA LYS A 570 -6.38 -17.03 -9.70
C LYS A 570 -7.13 -17.46 -8.46
N PRO A 571 -7.73 -16.55 -7.69
CA PRO A 571 -8.39 -16.89 -6.42
C PRO A 571 -9.68 -17.69 -6.54
N TYR A 572 -10.11 -18.12 -7.73
CA TYR A 572 -11.53 -18.51 -7.95
C TYR A 572 -11.80 -19.84 -8.65
N ILE A 573 -10.82 -20.68 -8.97
CA ILE A 573 -11.11 -21.99 -9.60
C ILE A 573 -10.51 -23.10 -8.75
N HIS A 574 -11.24 -23.48 -7.70
CA HIS A 574 -11.03 -24.75 -6.98
C HIS A 574 -11.83 -25.88 -7.65
N GLU A 575 -11.38 -26.35 -8.83
CA GLU A 575 -11.97 -27.53 -9.45
C GLU A 575 -11.41 -28.86 -8.90
N ASN A 576 -10.37 -28.83 -8.04
CA ASN A 576 -9.81 -30.04 -7.45
C ASN A 576 -9.77 -29.98 -5.92
N PRO A 577 -10.81 -30.48 -5.24
CA PRO A 577 -10.86 -30.53 -3.77
C PRO A 577 -9.82 -31.50 -3.15
N HIS A 578 -9.10 -32.27 -3.96
CA HIS A 578 -8.11 -33.27 -3.50
C HIS A 578 -6.70 -32.72 -3.27
N LEU A 579 -6.46 -31.43 -3.54
CA LEU A 579 -5.14 -30.77 -3.38
C LEU A 579 -5.00 -29.99 -2.06
N LEU A 580 -5.99 -30.01 -1.18
CA LEU A 580 -5.91 -29.34 0.12
C LEU A 580 -5.06 -30.16 1.07
N ASN A 581 -4.01 -29.57 1.56
CA ASN A 581 -3.09 -30.21 2.48
C ASN A 581 -3.44 -29.89 3.92
N ASP A 582 -3.45 -30.91 4.75
CA ASP A 582 -3.52 -30.77 6.20
C ASP A 582 -2.22 -30.15 6.72
N LEU A 583 -2.36 -29.08 7.46
CA LEU A 583 -1.23 -28.47 8.14
C LEU A 583 -0.85 -29.32 9.34
N LYS A 584 0.12 -30.23 9.15
CA LYS A 584 0.64 -31.11 10.22
C LYS A 584 1.83 -30.47 10.97
N LEU A 585 1.75 -29.18 11.25
CA LEU A 585 2.74 -28.52 12.07
C LEU A 585 2.49 -28.87 13.55
N SER A 586 3.42 -29.56 14.14
CA SER A 586 3.35 -29.89 15.57
C SER A 586 3.79 -28.73 16.47
N LYS A 587 4.58 -27.80 15.94
CA LYS A 587 5.15 -26.67 16.70
C LYS A 587 5.39 -25.47 15.81
N PHE A 588 5.21 -24.30 16.40
CA PHE A 588 5.57 -23.02 15.81
C PHE A 588 6.68 -22.33 16.63
N PRO A 589 7.50 -21.46 16.02
CA PRO A 589 8.44 -20.62 16.76
C PRO A 589 7.71 -19.73 17.77
N SER A 590 8.22 -19.64 18.98
CA SER A 590 7.60 -18.84 20.08
C SER A 590 7.58 -17.34 19.82
N GLY A 591 8.41 -16.84 18.91
CA GLY A 591 8.53 -15.42 18.55
C GLY A 591 7.48 -14.92 17.56
N ILE A 592 6.62 -15.79 17.02
CA ILE A 592 5.66 -15.43 15.96
C ILE A 592 4.64 -14.42 16.47
N LYS A 593 4.53 -13.30 15.74
CA LYS A 593 3.53 -12.23 15.93
C LYS A 593 2.43 -12.25 14.87
N LYS A 594 2.74 -12.76 13.68
CA LYS A 594 1.81 -12.79 12.55
C LYS A 594 1.83 -14.12 11.84
N ILE A 595 0.64 -14.69 11.63
CA ILE A 595 0.42 -15.88 10.79
C ILE A 595 -0.55 -15.51 9.67
N ASN A 596 -0.21 -15.89 8.44
CA ASN A 596 -1.06 -15.83 7.26
C ASN A 596 -1.10 -17.22 6.62
N LEU A 597 -2.27 -17.83 6.59
CA LEU A 597 -2.52 -19.15 5.99
C LEU A 597 -3.46 -18.97 4.80
N GLU A 598 -3.10 -19.56 3.66
CA GLU A 598 -3.87 -19.40 2.43
C GLU A 598 -4.05 -20.76 1.72
N GLY A 599 -5.30 -21.15 1.45
CA GLY A 599 -5.63 -22.39 0.74
C GLY A 599 -5.28 -23.66 1.49
N ILE A 600 -5.26 -23.63 2.84
CA ILE A 600 -4.83 -24.72 3.70
C ILE A 600 -6.05 -25.29 4.44
N THR A 601 -6.10 -26.62 4.62
CA THR A 601 -7.08 -27.26 5.50
C THR A 601 -6.58 -27.21 6.94
N LEU A 602 -7.44 -26.74 7.85
CA LEU A 602 -7.15 -26.58 9.27
C LEU A 602 -7.97 -27.55 10.09
N SER A 603 -7.33 -28.30 10.95
CA SER A 603 -7.99 -29.10 12.01
C SER A 603 -8.18 -28.26 13.27
N SER A 604 -9.11 -28.63 14.14
CA SER A 604 -9.28 -28.02 15.45
C SER A 604 -7.99 -28.07 16.28
N SER A 605 -7.21 -29.14 16.15
CA SER A 605 -5.89 -29.24 16.81
C SER A 605 -4.89 -28.21 16.29
N ALA A 606 -4.88 -27.91 14.98
CA ALA A 606 -4.02 -26.88 14.41
C ALA A 606 -4.40 -25.49 14.92
N ILE A 607 -5.70 -25.19 14.99
CA ILE A 607 -6.21 -23.92 15.56
C ILE A 607 -5.83 -23.79 17.03
N SER A 608 -5.95 -24.84 17.82
CA SER A 608 -5.57 -24.83 19.25
C SER A 608 -4.07 -24.59 19.43
N ILE A 609 -3.21 -25.15 18.58
CA ILE A 609 -1.76 -24.90 18.58
C ILE A 609 -1.48 -23.42 18.25
N ILE A 610 -2.18 -22.85 17.25
CA ILE A 610 -2.05 -21.43 16.87
C ILE A 610 -2.50 -20.52 18.02
N ALA A 611 -3.59 -20.84 18.69
CA ALA A 611 -4.12 -20.09 19.82
C ALA A 611 -3.14 -20.01 21.01
N GLN A 612 -2.40 -21.10 21.26
CA GLN A 612 -1.40 -21.17 22.34
C GLN A 612 -0.16 -20.28 22.10
N LEU A 613 -0.02 -19.65 20.93
CA LEU A 613 1.11 -18.75 20.64
C LEU A 613 0.99 -17.45 21.42
N SER A 614 1.75 -17.33 22.48
CA SER A 614 1.68 -16.23 23.45
C SER A 614 2.02 -14.83 22.86
N ASN A 615 2.64 -14.75 21.69
CA ASN A 615 3.02 -13.50 21.03
C ASN A 615 2.23 -13.22 19.76
N LEU A 616 1.26 -14.04 19.38
CA LEU A 616 0.47 -13.88 18.17
C LEU A 616 -0.43 -12.64 18.26
N GLU A 617 -0.18 -11.65 17.42
CA GLU A 617 -0.95 -10.40 17.33
C GLU A 617 -1.87 -10.35 16.11
N ALA A 618 -1.54 -11.07 15.03
CA ALA A 618 -2.34 -11.08 13.81
C ALA A 618 -2.49 -12.48 13.22
N LEU A 619 -3.73 -12.84 12.92
CA LEU A 619 -4.10 -14.09 12.23
C LEU A 619 -4.89 -13.75 10.96
N ILE A 620 -4.43 -14.26 9.82
CA ILE A 620 -5.09 -14.12 8.52
C ILE A 620 -5.35 -15.52 7.97
N LEU A 621 -6.60 -15.84 7.73
CA LEU A 621 -7.03 -17.08 7.10
C LEU A 621 -7.70 -16.75 5.77
N ALA A 622 -7.06 -17.13 4.66
CA ALA A 622 -7.56 -16.86 3.31
C ALA A 622 -7.80 -18.18 2.55
N CYS A 623 -8.97 -18.34 1.96
CA CYS A 623 -9.34 -19.56 1.20
C CYS A 623 -9.10 -20.87 2.00
N CYS A 624 -9.05 -20.82 3.32
CA CYS A 624 -8.85 -21.98 4.17
C CYS A 624 -10.13 -22.80 4.32
N LYS A 625 -10.00 -24.11 4.54
CA LYS A 625 -11.09 -25.02 4.91
C LYS A 625 -10.87 -25.60 6.30
N PHE A 626 -11.95 -26.01 6.94
CA PHE A 626 -11.90 -26.67 8.24
C PHE A 626 -12.22 -28.17 8.05
N GLU A 627 -11.45 -29.07 8.71
CA GLU A 627 -11.67 -30.53 8.61
C GLU A 627 -13.04 -30.93 9.14
N GLU A 628 -13.50 -30.26 10.20
CA GLU A 628 -14.79 -30.51 10.84
C GLU A 628 -15.98 -30.02 9.99
N GLY A 629 -15.74 -29.52 8.80
CA GLY A 629 -16.74 -29.06 7.85
C GLY A 629 -16.92 -27.56 7.79
N LEU A 630 -18.20 -27.10 7.83
CA LEU A 630 -18.52 -25.69 7.57
C LEU A 630 -18.68 -24.86 8.86
N GLU A 631 -18.15 -25.34 9.97
CA GLU A 631 -18.27 -24.71 11.28
C GLU A 631 -16.88 -24.40 11.86
N TRP A 632 -16.73 -23.22 12.41
CA TRP A 632 -15.58 -22.84 13.23
C TRP A 632 -16.06 -22.51 14.64
N ASN A 633 -15.80 -23.43 15.55
CA ASN A 633 -16.15 -23.30 16.96
C ASN A 633 -14.89 -22.94 17.76
N VAL A 634 -14.90 -21.79 18.41
CA VAL A 634 -13.87 -21.35 19.36
C VAL A 634 -14.42 -21.65 20.77
N ASP A 635 -13.94 -22.73 21.36
CA ASP A 635 -14.35 -23.20 22.69
C ASP A 635 -13.72 -22.36 23.82
N GLU A 636 -14.12 -22.65 25.06
CA GLU A 636 -13.60 -21.94 26.26
C GLU A 636 -12.11 -22.21 26.53
N GLU A 637 -11.56 -23.32 26.02
CA GLU A 637 -10.15 -23.69 26.19
C GLU A 637 -9.25 -23.03 25.14
N THR A 638 -9.83 -22.57 24.02
CA THR A 638 -9.12 -21.91 22.91
C THR A 638 -9.03 -20.42 23.17
N GLN A 639 -7.87 -19.96 23.63
CA GLN A 639 -7.64 -18.55 23.97
C GLN A 639 -6.48 -17.92 23.18
N PHE A 640 -6.78 -16.86 22.44
CA PHE A 640 -5.81 -16.07 21.68
C PHE A 640 -5.33 -14.86 22.50
N HIS A 641 -4.36 -15.07 23.37
CA HIS A 641 -3.97 -14.14 24.46
C HIS A 641 -3.61 -12.71 24.01
N LYS A 642 -3.00 -12.53 22.84
CA LYS A 642 -2.55 -11.21 22.34
C LYS A 642 -3.06 -10.87 20.96
N LEU A 643 -4.00 -11.64 20.41
CA LEU A 643 -4.52 -11.40 19.08
C LEU A 643 -5.27 -10.06 19.02
N LYS A 644 -4.79 -9.14 18.19
CA LYS A 644 -5.36 -7.83 17.95
C LYS A 644 -6.09 -7.75 16.61
N TYR A 645 -5.67 -8.57 15.65
CA TYR A 645 -6.15 -8.54 14.28
C TYR A 645 -6.53 -9.93 13.80
N LEU A 646 -7.78 -10.09 13.37
CA LEU A 646 -8.29 -11.30 12.74
C LEU A 646 -8.87 -10.96 11.38
N GLN A 647 -8.38 -11.62 10.34
CA GLN A 647 -8.95 -11.53 8.99
C GLN A 647 -9.37 -12.90 8.49
N LEU A 648 -10.61 -12.99 8.06
CA LEU A 648 -11.21 -14.14 7.40
C LEU A 648 -11.56 -13.75 5.98
N ASP A 649 -10.94 -14.42 5.01
CA ASP A 649 -11.02 -14.05 3.60
C ASP A 649 -11.39 -15.28 2.77
N HIS A 650 -12.48 -15.21 1.96
CA HIS A 650 -12.94 -16.30 1.09
C HIS A 650 -13.08 -17.64 1.84
N LEU A 651 -13.61 -17.63 3.08
CA LEU A 651 -13.85 -18.85 3.84
C LEU A 651 -15.23 -19.44 3.53
N ASP A 652 -15.30 -20.78 3.39
CA ASP A 652 -16.54 -21.54 3.15
C ASP A 652 -17.31 -21.88 4.43
N ILE A 653 -16.96 -21.28 5.59
CA ILE A 653 -17.66 -21.52 6.85
C ILE A 653 -19.08 -20.95 6.82
N ARG A 654 -20.04 -21.71 7.37
CA ARG A 654 -21.44 -21.27 7.55
C ARG A 654 -21.72 -20.76 8.94
N ILE A 655 -21.02 -21.33 9.92
CA ILE A 655 -21.21 -21.02 11.33
C ILE A 655 -19.85 -20.66 11.92
N TRP A 656 -19.80 -19.53 12.60
CA TRP A 656 -18.67 -19.13 13.41
C TRP A 656 -19.16 -18.84 14.83
N ASN A 657 -18.78 -19.70 15.77
CA ASN A 657 -19.17 -19.59 17.18
C ASN A 657 -17.98 -19.19 18.04
N ILE A 658 -18.22 -18.26 18.95
CA ILE A 658 -17.28 -17.85 20.00
C ILE A 658 -17.97 -18.07 21.34
N CYS A 659 -17.49 -19.04 22.11
CA CYS A 659 -18.14 -19.43 23.38
C CYS A 659 -17.90 -18.43 24.51
N SER A 660 -16.77 -17.70 24.49
CA SER A 660 -16.41 -16.73 25.53
C SER A 660 -15.71 -15.51 24.97
N VAL A 661 -15.95 -14.34 25.55
CA VAL A 661 -15.18 -13.11 25.28
C VAL A 661 -13.70 -13.25 25.64
N GLU A 662 -13.40 -14.14 26.60
CA GLU A 662 -12.02 -14.40 27.04
C GLU A 662 -11.21 -15.15 25.98
N SER A 663 -11.86 -15.73 24.95
CA SER A 663 -11.15 -16.32 23.81
C SER A 663 -10.34 -15.28 23.02
N PHE A 664 -10.72 -13.99 23.08
CA PHE A 664 -10.07 -12.89 22.36
C PHE A 664 -9.89 -11.62 23.21
N PRO A 665 -9.11 -11.66 24.30
CA PRO A 665 -9.06 -10.56 25.29
C PRO A 665 -8.44 -9.27 24.77
N CYS A 666 -7.71 -9.30 23.67
CA CYS A 666 -7.01 -8.15 23.08
C CYS A 666 -7.46 -7.81 21.65
N LEU A 667 -8.56 -8.39 21.15
CA LEU A 667 -8.97 -8.24 19.76
C LEU A 667 -9.46 -6.81 19.49
N GLU A 668 -8.78 -6.14 18.55
CA GLU A 668 -9.08 -4.77 18.16
C GLU A 668 -9.76 -4.66 16.80
N GLN A 669 -9.49 -5.61 15.90
CA GLN A 669 -9.95 -5.52 14.52
C GLN A 669 -10.36 -6.89 13.99
N VAL A 670 -11.54 -6.95 13.39
CA VAL A 670 -12.07 -8.13 12.67
C VAL A 670 -12.41 -7.71 11.25
N ILE A 671 -11.87 -8.42 10.28
CA ILE A 671 -12.14 -8.21 8.85
C ILE A 671 -12.74 -9.48 8.28
N LEU A 672 -13.93 -9.37 7.72
CA LEU A 672 -14.62 -10.44 6.98
C LEU A 672 -14.66 -10.01 5.52
N ASP A 673 -13.99 -10.77 4.65
CA ASP A 673 -13.88 -10.44 3.23
C ASP A 673 -14.32 -11.66 2.39
N TYR A 674 -15.27 -11.48 1.47
CA TYR A 674 -15.80 -12.55 0.61
C TYR A 674 -16.25 -13.84 1.32
N CYS A 675 -16.68 -13.79 2.60
CA CYS A 675 -17.22 -14.94 3.33
C CYS A 675 -18.70 -15.15 2.95
N MET A 676 -18.95 -15.75 1.77
CA MET A 676 -20.29 -15.83 1.16
C MET A 676 -21.23 -16.85 1.84
N GLU A 677 -20.68 -17.90 2.47
CA GLU A 677 -21.46 -18.95 3.13
C GLU A 677 -21.78 -18.62 4.59
N LEU A 678 -21.01 -17.74 5.23
CA LEU A 678 -21.22 -17.37 6.63
C LEU A 678 -22.59 -16.69 6.79
N ARG A 679 -23.35 -17.07 7.82
CA ARG A 679 -24.73 -16.63 8.02
C ARG A 679 -24.87 -15.44 8.94
N GLU A 680 -24.05 -15.38 9.97
CA GLU A 680 -24.07 -14.30 10.96
C GLU A 680 -22.69 -14.07 11.57
N VAL A 681 -22.48 -12.87 12.07
CA VAL A 681 -21.31 -12.49 12.86
C VAL A 681 -21.60 -12.92 14.31
N PRO A 682 -20.65 -13.61 15.00
CA PRO A 682 -20.86 -13.97 16.41
C PRO A 682 -21.19 -12.77 17.27
N TYR A 683 -22.33 -12.83 17.96
CA TYR A 683 -22.78 -11.71 18.80
C TYR A 683 -21.82 -11.43 19.98
N THR A 684 -21.08 -12.43 20.42
CA THR A 684 -20.02 -12.32 21.44
C THR A 684 -18.98 -11.25 21.10
N LEU A 685 -18.80 -10.88 19.80
CA LEU A 685 -17.93 -9.78 19.40
C LEU A 685 -18.39 -8.42 19.92
N ALA A 686 -19.69 -8.24 20.17
CA ALA A 686 -20.23 -7.00 20.74
C ALA A 686 -19.74 -6.76 22.18
N ASP A 687 -19.47 -7.84 22.91
CA ASP A 687 -19.06 -7.83 24.31
C ASP A 687 -17.52 -7.66 24.48
N ILE A 688 -16.75 -7.70 23.38
CA ILE A 688 -15.30 -7.51 23.40
C ILE A 688 -14.99 -6.02 23.50
N SER A 689 -14.65 -5.56 24.69
CA SER A 689 -14.42 -4.13 24.98
C SER A 689 -13.23 -3.50 24.23
N THR A 690 -12.29 -4.32 23.75
CA THR A 690 -11.12 -3.87 22.99
C THR A 690 -11.39 -3.72 21.50
N LEU A 691 -12.54 -4.21 20.99
CA LEU A 691 -12.87 -4.20 19.57
C LEU A 691 -13.17 -2.78 19.08
N LYS A 692 -12.39 -2.31 18.09
CA LYS A 692 -12.46 -0.96 17.50
C LYS A 692 -12.99 -0.96 16.07
N LEU A 693 -12.79 -2.06 15.34
CA LEU A 693 -13.19 -2.17 13.93
C LEU A 693 -13.77 -3.54 13.63
N LEU A 694 -14.98 -3.55 13.08
CA LEU A 694 -15.58 -4.70 12.42
C LEU A 694 -15.82 -4.31 10.96
N SER A 695 -15.05 -4.88 10.02
CA SER A 695 -15.19 -4.60 8.59
C SER A 695 -15.76 -5.82 7.87
N VAL A 696 -16.90 -5.64 7.21
CA VAL A 696 -17.60 -6.67 6.44
C VAL A 696 -17.62 -6.25 4.97
N ARG A 697 -17.03 -7.07 4.09
CA ARG A 697 -16.87 -6.75 2.68
C ARG A 697 -17.33 -7.90 1.81
N SER A 698 -18.17 -7.57 0.83
CA SER A 698 -18.61 -8.54 -0.17
C SER A 698 -19.04 -9.88 0.41
N CYS A 699 -19.66 -9.86 1.59
CA CYS A 699 -20.21 -11.02 2.27
C CYS A 699 -21.70 -11.21 1.97
N HIS A 700 -22.32 -12.22 2.53
CA HIS A 700 -23.76 -12.44 2.40
C HIS A 700 -24.56 -11.37 3.16
N ASN A 701 -25.72 -10.96 2.63
CA ASN A 701 -26.57 -9.90 3.23
C ASN A 701 -26.95 -10.15 4.69
N SER A 702 -27.04 -11.42 5.13
CA SER A 702 -27.33 -11.75 6.52
C SER A 702 -26.21 -11.35 7.47
N ILE A 703 -24.94 -11.43 7.03
CA ILE A 703 -23.78 -10.95 7.81
C ILE A 703 -23.84 -9.44 7.96
N GLU A 704 -24.17 -8.71 6.87
CA GLU A 704 -24.31 -7.27 6.91
C GLU A 704 -25.39 -6.87 7.93
N SER A 705 -26.50 -7.58 7.96
CA SER A 705 -27.60 -7.34 8.91
C SER A 705 -27.16 -7.64 10.36
N SER A 706 -26.43 -8.73 10.59
CA SER A 706 -25.95 -9.07 11.95
C SER A 706 -24.87 -8.08 12.42
N ALA A 707 -23.99 -7.60 11.54
CA ALA A 707 -23.00 -6.59 11.87
C ALA A 707 -23.62 -5.23 12.20
N LYS A 708 -24.70 -4.81 11.48
CA LYS A 708 -25.49 -3.60 11.80
C LYS A 708 -26.13 -3.70 13.16
N LYS A 709 -26.69 -4.85 13.50
CA LYS A 709 -27.29 -5.09 14.81
C LYS A 709 -26.24 -4.96 15.93
N ILE A 710 -25.05 -5.51 15.74
CA ILE A 710 -23.93 -5.32 16.68
C ILE A 710 -23.59 -3.83 16.83
N GLU A 711 -23.56 -3.05 15.74
CA GLU A 711 -23.29 -1.61 15.79
C GLU A 711 -24.35 -0.86 16.60
N GLU A 712 -25.63 -1.20 16.40
CA GLU A 712 -26.74 -0.59 17.12
C GLU A 712 -26.69 -0.91 18.62
N ASP A 713 -26.55 -2.19 18.98
CA ASP A 713 -26.53 -2.66 20.36
C ASP A 713 -25.32 -2.09 21.14
N VAL A 714 -24.12 -2.04 20.52
CA VAL A 714 -22.91 -1.49 21.13
C VAL A 714 -23.04 0.05 21.33
N ARG A 715 -23.71 0.74 20.41
CA ARG A 715 -23.98 2.18 20.54
C ARG A 715 -24.97 2.46 21.67
N ASP A 716 -26.02 1.65 21.82
CA ASP A 716 -27.02 1.80 22.88
C ASP A 716 -26.43 1.60 24.28
N ILE A 717 -25.39 0.80 24.41
CA ILE A 717 -24.60 0.63 25.65
C ILE A 717 -23.61 1.79 25.90
N GLY A 718 -23.48 2.74 24.94
CA GLY A 718 -22.62 3.92 25.06
C GLY A 718 -21.16 3.73 24.66
N ASN A 719 -20.82 2.64 23.97
CA ASN A 719 -19.50 2.45 23.39
C ASN A 719 -19.43 3.05 21.98
N GLU A 720 -18.97 4.31 21.89
CA GLU A 720 -18.78 5.02 20.60
C GLU A 720 -17.47 4.65 19.88
N GLN A 721 -16.67 3.73 20.42
CA GLN A 721 -15.35 3.41 19.87
C GLN A 721 -15.40 2.36 18.75
N LEU A 722 -16.42 1.50 18.70
CA LEU A 722 -16.55 0.50 17.67
C LEU A 722 -17.01 1.14 16.34
N ILE A 723 -16.22 0.94 15.30
CA ILE A 723 -16.55 1.33 13.93
C ILE A 723 -16.95 0.06 13.18
N VAL A 724 -18.16 0.05 12.60
CA VAL A 724 -18.61 -1.02 11.71
C VAL A 724 -18.58 -0.50 10.27
N GLU A 725 -17.72 -1.10 9.44
CA GLU A 725 -17.62 -0.80 8.00
C GLU A 725 -18.29 -1.91 7.21
N ILE A 726 -19.29 -1.56 6.38
CA ILE A 726 -19.98 -2.53 5.53
C ILE A 726 -19.83 -2.11 4.07
N ILE A 727 -19.27 -3.00 3.26
CA ILE A 727 -19.14 -2.86 1.80
C ILE A 727 -19.92 -4.00 1.17
N SER A 728 -21.13 -3.70 0.67
CA SER A 728 -22.15 -4.68 0.28
C SER A 728 -21.82 -5.51 -0.96
N SER A 729 -22.30 -6.76 -0.97
CA SER A 729 -22.11 -7.76 -2.04
C SER A 729 -23.27 -7.86 -3.02
N GLU A 730 -24.35 -7.08 -2.92
CA GLU A 730 -25.52 -7.20 -3.83
C GLU A 730 -25.15 -7.20 -5.32
N MET A 731 -23.96 -6.71 -5.63
CA MET A 731 -23.39 -6.68 -6.97
C MET A 731 -22.84 -8.01 -7.51
N CYS A 732 -22.49 -8.97 -6.65
CA CYS A 732 -21.86 -10.23 -7.10
C CYS A 732 -22.85 -11.28 -7.60
N ARG A 733 -24.11 -11.27 -7.15
CA ARG A 733 -25.10 -12.32 -7.46
C ARG A 733 -25.62 -12.29 -8.90
N LEU A 734 -25.69 -11.14 -9.54
CA LEU A 734 -26.22 -11.01 -10.91
C LEU A 734 -25.27 -11.47 -12.01
N LEU A 735 -23.97 -11.61 -11.73
CA LEU A 735 -22.97 -12.03 -12.72
C LEU A 735 -22.77 -13.55 -12.80
N ILE A 736 -23.14 -14.30 -11.75
CA ILE A 736 -23.06 -15.77 -11.74
C ILE A 736 -24.22 -16.38 -12.56
N PHE A 737 -25.37 -15.72 -12.64
CA PHE A 737 -26.53 -16.21 -13.41
C PHE A 737 -26.49 -15.91 -14.91
N ASN A 738 -25.59 -15.06 -15.40
CA ASN A 738 -25.46 -14.74 -16.82
C ASN A 738 -24.25 -15.39 -17.51
N SER A 739 -23.53 -16.27 -16.83
CA SER A 739 -22.40 -17.04 -17.38
C SER A 739 -22.60 -18.57 -17.31
N LEU A 740 -23.87 -18.99 -17.15
CA LEU A 740 -24.31 -20.40 -17.36
C LEU A 740 -25.06 -20.53 -18.70
#